data_5ccd19b844175c1ed9320816adb8172d
#
_entry.id   5ccd19b844175c1ed9320816adb8172d
#
_cell.length_a   1.000
_cell.length_b   1.000
_cell.length_c   1.000
_cell.angle_alpha   90.00
_cell.angle_beta   90.00
_cell.angle_gamma   90.00
#
_symmetry.space_group_name_H-M   'P 1'
#
loop_
_entity.id
_entity.type
_entity.pdbx_description
1 polymer ?
#
loop_
_entity_poly.entity_id
_entity_poly.type
_entity_poly.pdbx_seq_one_letter_code
_entity_poly.pdbx_strand_id
1 'polypeptide(L)'
;MQADSQSTITFCLWNKVNQRNCRTTISCINPDRTNVFCQDFVIEDGKKNMRKEDSIQTIKGIGEKTAESFARLGIFTIDDLLHTYPRNYLSYEEPVCIRDAAVGERHAIRAMITSYVTVKQVRSLKLTILTVSDGDMTMHMTWFNQPFLRNVFHKGDSYIFVGTVKVKNGMRVMEQAEYYKLPVYAGMQQEMQPVYPLTSGLSNKTFQKAIMATRELICQMDDYVPEEVRAEHSLMELSEAYENIHFPMNQAVLKNAIRRLAFDEFYQFLYDMASMKKTTQLQENLHKIVQGKAVADYISNLPFSLTKGQQQAIEDILADMGGDGVMNRLIQGDVGSGKTVVAAAALLACAKAGYQGALMAPTEVLARQHYEELAEQFAQYDIRTACLVGSTPLKEKRRIYEAIQQGEVDIVIGTHALLEDKVEFKDLALVVTDEQHRFGVNQRKKLSDKGYGVHTLVMSATPIPRTLAIILYADMDISIIKELPKGRKPIKNCVVGTNYRQTAYQFIAGQIAEHSQIYVVCPMVEESETLDVTNVTEYVDTMRANLPAGTRIEMLHGQMRADEKNEIMKRFSEGEIDVLVSTTVIEVGVNNPNATVMMVENAERFGLAQLHQLRGRVGRGKKQSYCIFINGKESEESMERLRVLENSNDGFFIASEDLKLRGPGDFFGIRQSGDALFELADIYNHADMLQLAQDMLKKYGKTIQPVRRNRGGISETVL
;
A
#
# COMPACT_ATOMS: atom_id res chain seq x y z
N MET A 1 52.48 37.42 13.48
CA MET A 1 52.67 37.53 12.04
C MET A 1 51.35 37.05 11.46
N GLN A 2 50.39 37.93 11.26
CA GLN A 2 50.08 38.73 10.06
C GLN A 2 50.04 37.87 8.81
N ALA A 3 48.96 37.77 8.03
CA ALA A 3 48.16 38.84 7.49
C ALA A 3 46.75 38.40 7.08
N ASP A 4 45.90 39.36 7.16
CA ASP A 4 44.57 39.59 6.59
C ASP A 4 44.38 39.20 5.12
N SER A 5 43.14 38.83 4.77
CA SER A 5 42.50 39.36 3.57
C SER A 5 40.99 39.37 3.72
N GLN A 6 40.47 40.57 3.81
CA GLN A 6 39.06 40.94 3.67
C GLN A 6 38.54 40.63 2.27
N SER A 7 37.40 40.06 2.15
CA SER A 7 36.60 40.07 0.93
C SER A 7 35.33 40.91 1.12
N THR A 8 35.31 41.96 0.37
CA THR A 8 34.35 43.06 0.31
C THR A 8 33.03 42.54 -0.29
N ILE A 9 31.94 42.66 0.46
CA ILE A 9 30.57 42.49 -0.04
C ILE A 9 30.14 43.82 -0.65
N THR A 10 29.86 43.84 -1.94
CA THR A 10 29.28 44.99 -2.64
C THR A 10 27.79 44.82 -2.77
N PHE A 11 27.02 45.58 -2.00
CA PHE A 11 25.56 45.78 -2.19
C PHE A 11 25.33 46.68 -3.40
N CYS A 12 24.59 46.21 -4.41
CA CYS A 12 24.04 47.08 -5.45
C CYS A 12 22.59 47.43 -5.14
N LEU A 13 22.37 48.68 -4.79
CA LEU A 13 21.06 49.33 -4.71
C LEU A 13 20.44 49.50 -6.11
N TRP A 14 19.18 49.12 -6.23
CA TRP A 14 18.36 49.28 -7.42
C TRP A 14 17.78 50.69 -7.49
N ASN A 15 17.97 51.35 -8.61
CA ASN A 15 17.22 52.56 -8.95
C ASN A 15 16.56 52.38 -10.33
N LYS A 16 15.23 52.59 -10.36
CA LYS A 16 14.40 52.64 -11.57
C LYS A 16 14.89 53.78 -12.47
N VAL A 17 15.00 53.54 -13.79
CA VAL A 17 14.51 54.42 -14.87
C VAL A 17 14.78 53.81 -16.25
N ASN A 18 13.69 53.72 -17.05
CA ASN A 18 13.56 53.70 -18.51
C ASN A 18 13.99 52.53 -19.39
N GLN A 19 12.95 52.03 -20.01
CA GLN A 19 12.82 51.24 -21.24
C GLN A 19 13.86 51.57 -22.32
N ARG A 20 14.55 50.56 -22.78
CA ARG A 20 14.84 50.09 -24.16
C ARG A 20 16.13 49.29 -24.16
N ASN A 21 16.02 48.04 -24.70
CA ASN A 21 17.14 47.15 -24.98
C ASN A 21 17.93 46.61 -23.75
N CYS A 22 17.41 45.55 -23.10
CA CYS A 22 18.22 44.66 -22.27
C CYS A 22 18.29 43.29 -22.92
N ARG A 23 19.44 42.92 -23.46
CA ARG A 23 19.85 41.54 -23.62
C ARG A 23 20.14 40.99 -22.22
N THR A 24 19.29 40.13 -21.70
CA THR A 24 19.55 39.49 -20.41
C THR A 24 20.11 38.10 -20.69
N THR A 25 21.41 37.98 -20.51
CA THR A 25 22.10 36.69 -20.42
C THR A 25 21.89 36.18 -19.00
N ILE A 26 21.03 35.17 -18.79
CA ILE A 26 20.90 34.49 -17.50
C ILE A 26 21.94 33.37 -17.50
N SER A 27 23.06 33.58 -16.79
CA SER A 27 24.03 32.55 -16.51
C SER A 27 23.64 31.87 -15.19
N CYS A 28 23.08 30.67 -15.25
CA CYS A 28 23.00 29.78 -14.09
C CYS A 28 24.39 29.21 -13.82
N ILE A 29 25.17 29.88 -12.96
CA ILE A 29 26.49 29.40 -12.53
C ILE A 29 26.28 28.67 -11.20
N ASN A 30 26.41 27.34 -11.23
CA ASN A 30 26.64 26.54 -10.04
C ASN A 30 28.17 26.39 -9.88
N PRO A 31 28.78 26.81 -8.74
CA PRO A 31 30.25 26.87 -8.60
C PRO A 31 30.99 25.53 -8.68
N ASP A 32 30.31 24.42 -8.54
CA ASP A 32 30.92 23.05 -8.52
C ASP A 32 30.80 22.28 -9.83
N ARG A 33 30.34 22.89 -10.91
CA ARG A 33 30.24 22.21 -12.22
C ARG A 33 31.20 22.80 -13.23
N THR A 34 32.24 22.06 -13.54
CA THR A 34 33.07 22.27 -14.72
C THR A 34 32.24 22.05 -15.99
N ASN A 35 32.03 23.14 -16.71
CA ASN A 35 31.62 23.26 -18.11
C ASN A 35 30.75 22.17 -18.71
N VAL A 36 29.44 22.35 -18.65
CA VAL A 36 28.51 21.79 -19.66
C VAL A 36 28.05 22.93 -20.54
N PHE A 37 28.40 22.85 -21.82
CA PHE A 37 28.06 23.84 -22.84
C PHE A 37 26.54 23.99 -22.94
N CYS A 38 26.00 25.12 -22.49
CA CYS A 38 24.77 25.65 -23.05
C CYS A 38 25.14 26.21 -24.42
N GLN A 39 24.79 25.54 -25.51
CA GLN A 39 24.84 26.14 -26.83
C GLN A 39 23.90 27.35 -26.83
N ASP A 40 24.45 28.53 -27.23
CA ASP A 40 23.70 29.75 -27.41
C ASP A 40 22.50 29.54 -28.34
N PHE A 41 21.33 29.42 -27.76
CA PHE A 41 20.07 29.51 -28.52
C PHE A 41 19.74 31.00 -28.68
N VAL A 42 19.90 31.50 -29.88
CA VAL A 42 19.41 32.82 -30.29
C VAL A 42 17.89 32.79 -30.20
N ILE A 43 17.33 33.60 -29.30
CA ILE A 43 15.88 33.83 -29.22
C ILE A 43 15.50 34.65 -30.45
N GLU A 44 14.84 34.02 -31.43
CA GLU A 44 14.13 34.72 -32.48
C GLU A 44 12.87 35.37 -31.86
N ASP A 45 12.79 36.68 -31.95
CA ASP A 45 11.61 37.49 -31.61
C ASP A 45 10.35 36.92 -32.32
N GLY A 46 9.35 36.48 -31.53
CA GLY A 46 8.06 36.03 -32.06
C GLY A 46 7.48 34.77 -31.43
N LYS A 47 8.15 34.06 -30.55
CA LYS A 47 7.59 32.85 -29.87
C LYS A 47 6.65 33.26 -28.73
N LYS A 48 5.38 32.87 -28.86
CA LYS A 48 4.42 32.85 -27.78
C LYS A 48 5.03 32.04 -26.60
N ASN A 49 5.19 32.64 -25.42
CA ASN A 49 5.65 31.93 -24.24
C ASN A 49 4.70 30.76 -23.98
N MET A 50 5.18 29.52 -24.08
CA MET A 50 4.44 28.32 -23.70
C MET A 50 4.15 28.35 -22.20
N ARG A 51 2.95 27.90 -21.83
CA ARG A 51 2.53 27.75 -20.43
C ARG A 51 2.19 26.28 -20.15
N LYS A 52 2.24 25.88 -18.90
CA LYS A 52 1.90 24.51 -18.51
C LYS A 52 0.48 24.09 -18.89
N GLU A 53 -0.47 25.03 -18.84
CA GLU A 53 -1.90 24.82 -19.16
C GLU A 53 -2.18 24.77 -20.67
N ASP A 54 -1.21 25.15 -21.50
CA ASP A 54 -1.40 25.15 -22.94
C ASP A 54 -1.55 23.71 -23.47
N SER A 55 -2.35 23.57 -24.54
CA SER A 55 -2.53 22.29 -25.22
C SER A 55 -1.20 21.76 -25.76
N ILE A 56 -1.02 20.45 -25.72
CA ILE A 56 0.16 19.75 -26.26
C ILE A 56 0.41 20.06 -27.75
N GLN A 57 -0.62 20.47 -28.48
CA GLN A 57 -0.50 20.87 -29.88
C GLN A 57 0.31 22.17 -30.12
N THR A 58 0.56 22.95 -29.07
CA THR A 58 1.43 24.13 -29.13
C THR A 58 2.90 23.78 -29.32
N ILE A 59 3.27 22.54 -29.00
CA ILE A 59 4.64 22.03 -29.17
C ILE A 59 4.92 21.82 -30.67
N LYS A 60 5.99 22.46 -31.15
CA LYS A 60 6.40 22.33 -32.58
C LYS A 60 6.65 20.86 -32.94
N GLY A 61 5.92 20.40 -33.97
CA GLY A 61 6.03 19.02 -34.46
C GLY A 61 4.95 18.07 -33.93
N ILE A 62 4.04 18.53 -33.07
CA ILE A 62 2.86 17.79 -32.66
C ILE A 62 1.66 18.29 -33.42
N GLY A 63 1.28 17.55 -34.50
CA GLY A 63 0.04 17.79 -35.25
C GLY A 63 -1.14 17.04 -34.61
N GLU A 64 -2.33 17.27 -35.15
CA GLU A 64 -3.62 16.73 -34.66
C GLU A 64 -3.57 15.21 -34.41
N LYS A 65 -3.10 14.42 -35.40
CA LYS A 65 -2.97 12.95 -35.25
C LYS A 65 -2.02 12.51 -34.12
N THR A 66 -0.94 13.25 -33.88
CA THR A 66 0.01 12.97 -32.80
C THR A 66 -0.60 13.34 -31.46
N ALA A 67 -1.32 14.48 -31.41
CA ALA A 67 -2.05 14.91 -30.21
C ALA A 67 -3.14 13.91 -29.81
N GLU A 68 -3.90 13.35 -30.79
CA GLU A 68 -4.84 12.25 -30.54
C GLU A 68 -4.16 11.01 -29.92
N SER A 69 -2.93 10.72 -30.33
CA SER A 69 -2.16 9.60 -29.76
C SER A 69 -1.74 9.90 -28.33
N PHE A 70 -1.37 11.13 -28.00
CA PHE A 70 -1.12 11.57 -26.62
C PHE A 70 -2.40 11.57 -25.78
N ALA A 71 -3.53 12.03 -26.33
CA ALA A 71 -4.83 12.03 -25.65
C ALA A 71 -5.30 10.63 -25.22
N ARG A 72 -4.94 9.56 -25.96
CA ARG A 72 -5.20 8.17 -25.55
C ARG A 72 -4.42 7.75 -24.32
N LEU A 73 -3.36 8.47 -23.97
CA LEU A 73 -2.59 8.30 -22.73
C LEU A 73 -3.04 9.26 -21.62
N GLY A 74 -4.12 10.04 -21.85
CA GLY A 74 -4.59 11.04 -20.90
C GLY A 74 -3.79 12.36 -20.94
N ILE A 75 -2.95 12.57 -21.96
CA ILE A 75 -2.06 13.74 -22.08
C ILE A 75 -2.70 14.74 -23.02
N PHE A 76 -3.24 15.84 -22.49
CA PHE A 76 -3.91 16.92 -23.23
C PHE A 76 -3.13 18.24 -23.18
N THR A 77 -2.47 18.49 -22.06
CA THR A 77 -1.73 19.72 -21.78
C THR A 77 -0.23 19.46 -21.66
N ILE A 78 0.55 20.52 -21.65
CA ILE A 78 1.99 20.46 -21.37
C ILE A 78 2.24 19.98 -19.93
N ASP A 79 1.37 20.36 -18.99
CA ASP A 79 1.45 19.90 -17.62
C ASP A 79 1.28 18.38 -17.51
N ASP A 80 0.30 17.81 -18.22
CA ASP A 80 0.12 16.34 -18.28
C ASP A 80 1.37 15.65 -18.85
N LEU A 81 1.98 16.27 -19.87
CA LEU A 81 3.19 15.73 -20.50
C LEU A 81 4.36 15.69 -19.50
N LEU A 82 4.58 16.76 -18.76
CA LEU A 82 5.67 16.86 -17.78
C LEU A 82 5.48 15.91 -16.60
N HIS A 83 4.24 15.57 -16.26
CA HIS A 83 3.91 14.62 -15.19
C HIS A 83 3.83 13.18 -15.70
N THR A 84 3.99 12.93 -17.00
CA THR A 84 4.06 11.54 -17.51
C THR A 84 5.49 11.03 -17.39
N TYR A 85 5.74 10.25 -16.35
CA TYR A 85 7.08 9.76 -16.02
C TYR A 85 7.50 8.57 -16.89
N PRO A 86 8.83 8.40 -17.16
CA PRO A 86 9.35 7.24 -17.83
C PRO A 86 9.10 5.95 -17.04
N ARG A 87 8.73 4.88 -17.74
CA ARG A 87 8.56 3.54 -17.15
C ARG A 87 9.89 2.83 -16.91
N ASN A 88 10.90 3.15 -17.69
CA ASN A 88 12.23 2.56 -17.61
C ASN A 88 13.26 3.50 -18.21
N TYR A 89 14.55 3.20 -17.97
CA TYR A 89 15.68 3.94 -18.53
C TYR A 89 16.64 2.96 -19.19
N LEU A 90 17.07 3.29 -20.40
CA LEU A 90 18.11 2.54 -21.10
C LEU A 90 19.45 3.20 -20.82
N SER A 91 20.38 2.44 -20.26
CA SER A 91 21.78 2.81 -20.19
C SER A 91 22.53 2.18 -21.36
N TYR A 92 23.39 2.95 -22.01
CA TYR A 92 24.24 2.45 -23.07
C TYR A 92 25.61 2.11 -22.46
N GLU A 93 25.86 0.80 -22.32
CA GLU A 93 27.10 0.28 -21.75
C GLU A 93 28.29 0.51 -22.67
N GLU A 94 29.53 0.41 -22.13
CA GLU A 94 30.73 0.41 -22.95
C GLU A 94 30.71 -0.78 -23.93
N PRO A 95 31.09 -0.55 -25.19
CA PRO A 95 31.12 -1.63 -26.17
C PRO A 95 32.13 -2.69 -25.76
N VAL A 96 31.70 -3.95 -25.72
CA VAL A 96 32.53 -5.12 -25.44
C VAL A 96 33.05 -5.74 -26.72
N CYS A 97 34.12 -6.53 -26.63
CA CYS A 97 34.63 -7.34 -27.73
C CYS A 97 33.68 -8.48 -28.06
N ILE A 98 33.66 -8.91 -29.33
CA ILE A 98 32.83 -10.05 -29.78
C ILE A 98 33.08 -11.30 -28.93
N ARG A 99 34.33 -11.51 -28.49
CA ARG A 99 34.74 -12.65 -27.64
C ARG A 99 34.03 -12.62 -26.29
N ASP A 100 33.99 -11.46 -25.65
CA ASP A 100 33.54 -11.28 -24.24
C ASP A 100 32.02 -11.13 -24.10
N ALA A 101 31.32 -10.90 -25.21
CA ALA A 101 29.88 -10.77 -25.22
C ALA A 101 29.21 -12.11 -24.87
N ALA A 102 28.48 -12.15 -23.74
CA ALA A 102 27.76 -13.33 -23.29
C ALA A 102 26.61 -13.72 -24.24
N VAL A 103 26.49 -15.02 -24.48
CA VAL A 103 25.43 -15.55 -25.37
C VAL A 103 24.08 -15.52 -24.63
N GLY A 104 23.07 -14.96 -25.26
CA GLY A 104 21.72 -14.78 -24.69
C GLY A 104 21.50 -13.39 -24.11
N GLU A 105 22.54 -12.59 -23.89
CA GLU A 105 22.49 -11.25 -23.33
C GLU A 105 22.58 -10.16 -24.41
N ARG A 106 22.09 -8.95 -24.05
CA ARG A 106 22.13 -7.78 -24.91
C ARG A 106 23.44 -7.02 -24.64
N HIS A 107 24.27 -6.85 -25.69
CA HIS A 107 25.53 -6.13 -25.61
C HIS A 107 25.66 -5.08 -26.71
N ALA A 108 26.47 -4.06 -26.44
CA ALA A 108 27.00 -3.15 -27.45
C ALA A 108 28.33 -3.69 -27.96
N ILE A 109 28.50 -3.77 -29.28
CA ILE A 109 29.72 -4.28 -29.90
C ILE A 109 30.23 -3.25 -30.90
N ARG A 110 31.45 -2.78 -30.72
CA ARG A 110 32.12 -1.95 -31.68
C ARG A 110 32.75 -2.84 -32.75
N ALA A 111 32.30 -2.75 -34.00
CA ALA A 111 32.79 -3.56 -35.07
C ALA A 111 32.82 -2.84 -36.42
N MET A 112 33.75 -3.25 -37.28
CA MET A 112 33.91 -2.78 -38.67
C MET A 112 33.24 -3.78 -39.60
N ILE A 113 32.57 -3.27 -40.64
CA ILE A 113 31.93 -4.10 -41.68
C ILE A 113 33.00 -4.68 -42.61
N THR A 114 33.10 -5.99 -42.61
CA THR A 114 34.12 -6.70 -43.42
C THR A 114 33.59 -7.30 -44.72
N SER A 115 32.28 -7.49 -44.84
CA SER A 115 31.62 -8.02 -46.04
C SER A 115 30.79 -6.99 -46.77
N TYR A 116 30.46 -7.27 -48.06
CA TYR A 116 29.41 -6.55 -48.74
C TYR A 116 28.05 -6.94 -48.17
N VAL A 117 27.12 -5.99 -48.14
CA VAL A 117 25.73 -6.21 -47.68
C VAL A 117 24.99 -7.07 -48.69
N THR A 118 24.50 -8.22 -48.26
CA THR A 118 23.76 -9.15 -49.11
C THR A 118 22.28 -9.12 -48.72
N VAL A 119 21.39 -8.94 -49.71
CA VAL A 119 19.94 -9.05 -49.50
C VAL A 119 19.46 -10.35 -50.15
N LYS A 120 18.92 -11.27 -49.33
CA LYS A 120 18.36 -12.55 -49.78
C LYS A 120 16.87 -12.58 -49.51
N GLN A 121 16.10 -13.13 -50.45
CA GLN A 121 14.69 -13.40 -50.25
C GLN A 121 14.48 -14.83 -49.80
N VAL A 122 13.88 -15.04 -48.66
CA VAL A 122 13.55 -16.37 -48.12
C VAL A 122 12.06 -16.38 -47.82
N ARG A 123 11.30 -17.09 -48.64
CA ARG A 123 9.83 -17.09 -48.64
C ARG A 123 9.29 -15.64 -48.79
N SER A 124 8.50 -15.14 -47.83
CA SER A 124 7.94 -13.78 -47.83
C SER A 124 8.86 -12.73 -47.21
N LEU A 125 9.99 -13.10 -46.61
CA LEU A 125 10.88 -12.22 -45.85
C LEU A 125 12.12 -11.83 -46.68
N LYS A 126 12.50 -10.55 -46.64
CA LYS A 126 13.81 -10.07 -47.17
C LYS A 126 14.81 -10.03 -46.01
N LEU A 127 15.90 -10.79 -46.14
CA LEU A 127 17.00 -10.85 -45.18
C LEU A 127 18.14 -9.98 -45.65
N THR A 128 18.52 -8.97 -44.86
CA THR A 128 19.75 -8.21 -45.07
C THR A 128 20.81 -8.78 -44.15
N ILE A 129 21.92 -9.24 -44.73
CA ILE A 129 22.98 -9.94 -44.03
C ILE A 129 24.32 -9.28 -44.33
N LEU A 130 25.14 -9.11 -43.30
CA LEU A 130 26.53 -8.68 -43.39
C LEU A 130 27.36 -9.31 -42.28
N THR A 131 28.70 -9.26 -42.47
CA THR A 131 29.66 -9.71 -41.49
C THR A 131 30.45 -8.53 -40.96
N VAL A 132 30.62 -8.47 -39.66
CA VAL A 132 31.40 -7.45 -38.93
C VAL A 132 32.56 -8.11 -38.19
N SER A 133 33.59 -7.34 -37.90
CA SER A 133 34.75 -7.78 -37.10
C SER A 133 35.20 -6.68 -36.14
N ASP A 134 35.61 -7.07 -34.95
CA ASP A 134 36.25 -6.18 -33.96
C ASP A 134 37.80 -6.20 -34.06
N GLY A 135 38.33 -6.93 -35.03
CA GLY A 135 39.77 -7.18 -35.23
C GLY A 135 40.18 -8.59 -34.82
N ASP A 136 39.61 -9.16 -33.78
CA ASP A 136 39.92 -10.48 -33.25
C ASP A 136 38.95 -11.56 -33.75
N MET A 137 37.68 -11.26 -33.76
CA MET A 137 36.60 -12.18 -34.13
C MET A 137 35.65 -11.58 -35.16
N THR A 138 34.84 -12.45 -35.76
CA THR A 138 33.79 -12.06 -36.71
C THR A 138 32.44 -12.46 -36.19
N MET A 139 31.41 -11.64 -36.52
CA MET A 139 30.01 -11.87 -36.18
C MET A 139 29.11 -11.61 -37.39
N HIS A 140 28.06 -12.41 -37.53
CA HIS A 140 27.06 -12.19 -38.58
C HIS A 140 25.92 -11.33 -38.03
N MET A 141 25.56 -10.31 -38.81
CA MET A 141 24.40 -9.44 -38.53
C MET A 141 23.29 -9.75 -39.53
N THR A 142 22.04 -9.82 -39.03
CA THR A 142 20.87 -10.11 -39.84
C THR A 142 19.70 -9.19 -39.49
N TRP A 143 19.11 -8.57 -40.51
CA TRP A 143 17.88 -7.77 -40.38
C TRP A 143 16.79 -8.33 -41.29
N PHE A 144 15.55 -8.32 -40.79
CA PHE A 144 14.38 -8.78 -41.52
C PHE A 144 13.62 -7.60 -42.10
N ASN A 145 13.23 -7.68 -43.37
CA ASN A 145 12.47 -6.69 -44.10
C ASN A 145 13.07 -5.26 -44.13
N GLN A 146 14.40 -5.15 -44.06
CA GLN A 146 15.13 -3.88 -44.11
C GLN A 146 16.15 -3.84 -45.27
N PRO A 147 15.71 -3.98 -46.57
CA PRO A 147 16.62 -3.98 -47.71
C PRO A 147 17.34 -2.65 -47.92
N PHE A 148 16.80 -1.54 -47.40
CA PHE A 148 17.40 -0.20 -47.50
C PHE A 148 18.74 -0.09 -46.79
N LEU A 149 19.04 -0.98 -45.85
CA LEU A 149 20.34 -1.02 -45.14
C LEU A 149 21.54 -1.27 -46.08
N ARG A 150 21.31 -1.80 -47.28
CA ARG A 150 22.33 -1.91 -48.34
C ARG A 150 22.90 -0.53 -48.72
N ASN A 151 22.11 0.52 -48.63
CA ASN A 151 22.53 1.89 -48.93
C ASN A 151 23.12 2.62 -47.72
N VAL A 152 23.01 2.05 -46.54
CA VAL A 152 23.49 2.62 -45.27
C VAL A 152 24.86 2.07 -44.90
N PHE A 153 25.05 0.77 -45.09
CA PHE A 153 26.25 0.07 -44.67
C PHE A 153 27.22 -0.15 -45.85
N HIS A 154 28.48 0.29 -45.66
CA HIS A 154 29.53 0.08 -46.65
C HIS A 154 30.68 -0.72 -46.00
N LYS A 155 31.34 -1.54 -46.80
CA LYS A 155 32.53 -2.27 -46.35
C LYS A 155 33.62 -1.29 -45.92
N GLY A 156 34.15 -1.49 -44.71
CA GLY A 156 35.14 -0.62 -44.09
C GLY A 156 34.58 0.38 -43.09
N ASP A 157 33.24 0.59 -43.05
CA ASP A 157 32.62 1.46 -42.09
C ASP A 157 32.61 0.80 -40.70
N SER A 158 32.76 1.63 -39.65
CA SER A 158 32.70 1.19 -38.25
C SER A 158 31.44 1.73 -37.60
N TYR A 159 30.72 0.84 -36.92
CA TYR A 159 29.51 1.14 -36.13
C TYR A 159 29.59 0.47 -34.78
N ILE A 160 28.74 0.91 -33.87
CA ILE A 160 28.38 0.17 -32.66
C ILE A 160 27.04 -0.50 -32.92
N PHE A 161 27.04 -1.83 -32.78
CA PHE A 161 25.84 -2.65 -32.93
C PHE A 161 25.35 -3.07 -31.55
N VAL A 162 24.06 -2.84 -31.25
CA VAL A 162 23.47 -3.17 -29.97
C VAL A 162 22.37 -4.20 -30.17
N GLY A 163 22.48 -5.32 -29.49
CA GLY A 163 21.49 -6.40 -29.62
C GLY A 163 21.88 -7.66 -28.85
N THR A 164 20.99 -8.66 -28.86
CA THR A 164 21.22 -9.93 -28.19
C THR A 164 22.14 -10.84 -29.03
N VAL A 165 23.21 -11.27 -28.41
CA VAL A 165 24.16 -12.20 -29.04
C VAL A 165 23.63 -13.63 -29.00
N LYS A 166 23.58 -14.30 -30.15
CA LYS A 166 23.16 -15.70 -30.28
C LYS A 166 24.26 -16.51 -30.95
N VAL A 167 24.18 -17.83 -30.86
CA VAL A 167 25.05 -18.74 -31.60
C VAL A 167 24.20 -19.56 -32.58
N LYS A 168 24.52 -19.50 -33.87
CA LYS A 168 23.93 -20.33 -34.94
C LYS A 168 25.00 -20.99 -35.75
N ASN A 169 24.93 -22.32 -35.91
CA ASN A 169 25.92 -23.13 -36.64
C ASN A 169 27.39 -22.87 -36.20
N GLY A 170 27.60 -22.70 -34.88
CA GLY A 170 28.91 -22.44 -34.31
C GLY A 170 29.43 -20.99 -34.48
N MET A 171 28.67 -20.10 -35.12
CA MET A 171 29.03 -18.71 -35.31
C MET A 171 28.17 -17.79 -34.45
N ARG A 172 28.79 -16.73 -33.94
CA ARG A 172 28.08 -15.66 -33.22
C ARG A 172 27.27 -14.84 -34.21
N VAL A 173 26.02 -14.60 -33.88
CA VAL A 173 25.07 -13.83 -34.69
C VAL A 173 24.30 -12.83 -33.84
N MET A 174 23.92 -11.70 -34.44
CA MET A 174 23.05 -10.74 -33.85
C MET A 174 21.92 -10.43 -34.84
N GLU A 175 20.67 -10.55 -34.38
CA GLU A 175 19.49 -10.35 -35.21
C GLU A 175 18.78 -9.05 -34.80
N GLN A 176 18.33 -8.26 -35.82
CA GLN A 176 17.66 -6.98 -35.63
C GLN A 176 18.43 -6.01 -34.71
N ALA A 177 19.79 -6.01 -34.83
CA ALA A 177 20.61 -5.11 -34.06
C ALA A 177 20.31 -3.64 -34.37
N GLU A 178 20.27 -2.83 -33.31
CA GLU A 178 20.35 -1.38 -33.44
C GLU A 178 21.80 -1.03 -33.87
N TYR A 179 21.95 0.06 -34.64
CA TYR A 179 23.25 0.49 -35.09
C TYR A 179 23.45 1.99 -34.93
N TYR A 180 24.62 2.37 -34.48
CA TYR A 180 24.97 3.75 -34.20
C TYR A 180 26.34 4.11 -34.74
N LYS A 181 26.51 5.35 -35.22
CA LYS A 181 27.86 5.89 -35.45
C LYS A 181 28.56 6.15 -34.13
N LEU A 182 29.88 5.97 -34.08
CA LEU A 182 30.69 6.09 -32.84
C LEU A 182 30.44 7.38 -32.07
N PRO A 183 30.43 8.60 -32.70
CA PRO A 183 30.21 9.84 -31.97
C PRO A 183 28.79 9.94 -31.36
N VAL A 184 27.80 9.37 -32.08
CA VAL A 184 26.41 9.36 -31.60
C VAL A 184 26.26 8.46 -30.38
N TYR A 185 26.87 7.26 -30.43
CA TYR A 185 26.83 6.33 -29.30
C TYR A 185 27.58 6.85 -28.07
N ALA A 186 28.74 7.48 -28.29
CA ALA A 186 29.48 8.11 -27.18
C ALA A 186 28.67 9.22 -26.47
N GLY A 187 27.87 9.98 -27.21
CA GLY A 187 26.93 10.92 -26.60
C GLY A 187 25.81 10.25 -25.81
N MET A 188 25.33 9.09 -26.28
CA MET A 188 24.27 8.33 -25.58
C MET A 188 24.76 7.62 -24.31
N GLN A 189 26.04 7.33 -24.19
CA GLN A 189 26.64 6.73 -22.99
C GLN A 189 26.71 7.69 -21.80
N GLN A 190 26.67 8.98 -22.06
CA GLN A 190 26.75 10.02 -21.01
C GLN A 190 25.43 10.25 -20.30
N GLU A 191 24.30 9.79 -20.87
CA GLU A 191 22.96 10.04 -20.35
C GLU A 191 22.13 8.75 -20.40
N MET A 192 21.31 8.53 -19.37
CA MET A 192 20.29 7.49 -19.37
C MET A 192 19.12 7.91 -20.26
N GLN A 193 18.70 7.06 -21.18
CA GLN A 193 17.62 7.37 -22.12
C GLN A 193 16.26 6.95 -21.55
N PRO A 194 15.31 7.87 -21.30
CA PRO A 194 13.99 7.55 -20.75
C PRO A 194 13.14 6.79 -21.77
N VAL A 195 12.40 5.78 -21.28
CA VAL A 195 11.42 5.01 -22.04
C VAL A 195 10.03 5.33 -21.50
N TYR A 196 9.22 6.02 -22.29
CA TYR A 196 7.88 6.45 -21.89
C TYR A 196 6.80 5.40 -22.18
N PRO A 197 5.62 5.50 -21.55
CA PRO A 197 4.45 4.75 -21.97
C PRO A 197 4.06 5.12 -23.40
N LEU A 198 3.78 4.12 -24.25
CA LEU A 198 3.48 4.34 -25.67
C LEU A 198 2.12 3.75 -26.04
N THR A 199 1.51 4.36 -27.03
CA THR A 199 0.29 3.87 -27.68
C THR A 199 0.49 3.75 -29.20
N SER A 200 -0.48 3.14 -29.89
CA SER A 200 -0.42 3.02 -31.34
C SER A 200 -0.29 4.39 -32.02
N GLY A 201 0.72 4.54 -32.87
CA GLY A 201 1.01 5.80 -33.56
C GLY A 201 1.97 6.74 -32.84
N LEU A 202 2.39 6.44 -31.60
CA LEU A 202 3.34 7.26 -30.83
C LEU A 202 4.66 6.49 -30.63
N SER A 203 5.78 7.09 -31.04
CA SER A 203 7.12 6.55 -30.82
C SER A 203 7.79 7.19 -29.60
N ASN A 204 8.68 6.45 -28.92
CA ASN A 204 9.48 6.99 -27.79
C ASN A 204 10.28 8.24 -28.21
N LYS A 205 10.80 8.25 -29.42
CA LYS A 205 11.54 9.39 -29.99
C LYS A 205 10.66 10.64 -30.12
N THR A 206 9.39 10.47 -30.49
CA THR A 206 8.41 11.57 -30.57
C THR A 206 8.10 12.12 -29.17
N PHE A 207 7.93 11.22 -28.21
CA PHE A 207 7.70 11.60 -26.81
C PHE A 207 8.91 12.37 -26.23
N GLN A 208 10.12 11.83 -26.36
CA GLN A 208 11.35 12.50 -25.94
C GLN A 208 11.52 13.90 -26.55
N LYS A 209 11.20 14.05 -27.85
CA LYS A 209 11.25 15.37 -28.49
C LYS A 209 10.23 16.36 -27.92
N ALA A 210 9.04 15.87 -27.56
CA ALA A 210 8.02 16.70 -26.92
C ALA A 210 8.49 17.20 -25.56
N ILE A 211 9.01 16.30 -24.70
CA ILE A 211 9.59 16.66 -23.40
C ILE A 211 10.75 17.64 -23.56
N MET A 212 11.66 17.38 -24.51
CA MET A 212 12.81 18.29 -24.75
C MET A 212 12.35 19.71 -25.11
N ALA A 213 11.26 19.85 -25.85
CA ALA A 213 10.72 21.14 -26.20
C ALA A 213 10.14 21.93 -25.01
N THR A 214 9.83 21.24 -23.91
CA THR A 214 9.28 21.85 -22.67
C THR A 214 10.32 22.06 -21.58
N ARG A 215 11.60 21.76 -21.85
CA ARG A 215 12.71 21.84 -20.86
C ARG A 215 12.85 23.22 -20.21
N GLU A 216 12.65 24.32 -20.97
CA GLU A 216 12.68 25.67 -20.42
C GLU A 216 11.61 25.91 -19.33
N LEU A 217 10.44 25.27 -19.45
CA LEU A 217 9.38 25.33 -18.44
C LEU A 217 9.76 24.60 -17.15
N ILE A 218 10.54 23.50 -17.26
CA ILE A 218 11.07 22.78 -16.09
C ILE A 218 11.98 23.70 -15.28
N CYS A 219 12.89 24.42 -15.93
CA CYS A 219 13.82 25.34 -15.25
C CYS A 219 13.11 26.54 -14.59
N GLN A 220 11.87 26.84 -14.96
CA GLN A 220 11.07 27.95 -14.40
C GLN A 220 10.10 27.47 -13.31
N MET A 221 10.17 26.20 -12.89
CA MET A 221 9.34 25.67 -11.81
C MET A 221 9.80 26.21 -10.46
N ASP A 222 8.92 26.93 -9.78
CA ASP A 222 9.14 27.35 -8.40
C ASP A 222 8.94 26.18 -7.44
N ASP A 223 9.85 26.06 -6.47
CA ASP A 223 9.73 25.07 -5.42
C ASP A 223 8.88 25.61 -4.27
N TYR A 224 7.81 24.89 -3.92
CA TYR A 224 6.93 25.26 -2.81
C TYR A 224 7.52 24.91 -1.44
N VAL A 225 8.57 24.07 -1.38
CA VAL A 225 9.29 23.72 -0.16
C VAL A 225 10.46 24.68 0.02
N PRO A 226 10.53 25.43 1.15
CA PRO A 226 11.63 26.37 1.41
C PRO A 226 13.01 25.70 1.40
N GLU A 227 14.05 26.44 1.00
CA GLU A 227 15.41 25.94 0.87
C GLU A 227 15.95 25.35 2.19
N GLU A 228 15.68 26.02 3.33
CA GLU A 228 16.15 25.55 4.64
C GLU A 228 15.55 24.16 4.97
N VAL A 229 14.28 23.94 4.62
CA VAL A 229 13.59 22.66 4.86
C VAL A 229 14.10 21.58 3.91
N ARG A 230 14.37 21.93 2.66
CA ARG A 230 14.97 21.00 1.68
C ARG A 230 16.35 20.55 2.13
N ALA A 231 17.18 21.49 2.61
CA ALA A 231 18.52 21.19 3.11
C ALA A 231 18.49 20.29 4.36
N GLU A 232 17.59 20.57 5.33
CA GLU A 232 17.39 19.74 6.54
C GLU A 232 17.09 18.28 6.20
N HIS A 233 16.30 18.04 5.15
CA HIS A 233 15.81 16.69 4.78
C HIS A 233 16.46 16.09 3.53
N SER A 234 17.49 16.74 2.99
CA SER A 234 18.19 16.31 1.76
C SER A 234 17.23 16.09 0.57
N LEU A 235 16.25 16.98 0.43
CA LEU A 235 15.33 16.96 -0.70
C LEU A 235 15.92 17.76 -1.87
N MET A 236 15.91 17.14 -3.05
CA MET A 236 16.28 17.80 -4.30
C MET A 236 15.32 18.96 -4.62
N GLU A 237 15.77 20.01 -5.28
CA GLU A 237 14.91 21.08 -5.77
C GLU A 237 13.91 20.55 -6.81
N LEU A 238 12.70 21.13 -6.86
CA LEU A 238 11.62 20.63 -7.70
C LEU A 238 11.98 20.67 -9.19
N SER A 239 12.53 21.79 -9.67
CA SER A 239 13.01 21.93 -11.05
C SER A 239 14.10 20.92 -11.39
N GLU A 240 15.04 20.71 -10.48
CA GLU A 240 16.12 19.72 -10.63
C GLU A 240 15.56 18.29 -10.63
N ALA A 241 14.52 17.99 -9.85
CA ALA A 241 13.88 16.69 -9.83
C ALA A 241 13.16 16.37 -11.16
N TYR A 242 12.42 17.34 -11.72
CA TYR A 242 11.81 17.20 -13.06
C TYR A 242 12.85 17.10 -14.16
N GLU A 243 13.95 17.86 -14.09
CA GLU A 243 15.05 17.74 -15.04
C GLU A 243 15.64 16.32 -15.01
N ASN A 244 15.92 15.79 -13.83
CA ASN A 244 16.59 14.50 -13.68
C ASN A 244 15.66 13.28 -13.78
N ILE A 245 14.34 13.42 -13.70
CA ILE A 245 13.43 12.33 -14.04
C ILE A 245 13.31 12.15 -15.57
N HIS A 246 13.40 13.24 -16.34
CA HIS A 246 13.32 13.21 -17.79
C HIS A 246 14.67 13.09 -18.49
N PHE A 247 15.74 13.64 -17.90
CA PHE A 247 17.10 13.70 -18.46
C PHE A 247 18.15 13.30 -17.41
N PRO A 248 18.09 12.10 -16.86
CA PRO A 248 18.98 11.70 -15.78
C PRO A 248 20.42 11.51 -16.27
N MET A 249 21.37 12.12 -15.57
CA MET A 249 22.80 11.94 -15.86
C MET A 249 23.31 10.59 -15.40
N ASN A 250 22.81 10.07 -14.27
CA ASN A 250 23.20 8.79 -13.72
C ASN A 250 22.13 8.25 -12.76
N GLN A 251 22.29 6.99 -12.36
CA GLN A 251 21.33 6.29 -11.51
C GLN A 251 21.19 6.91 -10.10
N ALA A 252 22.26 7.48 -9.55
CA ALA A 252 22.21 8.09 -8.20
C ALA A 252 21.37 9.37 -8.20
N VAL A 253 21.55 10.23 -9.20
CA VAL A 253 20.76 11.46 -9.36
C VAL A 253 19.32 11.14 -9.68
N LEU A 254 19.07 10.15 -10.56
CA LEU A 254 17.71 9.65 -10.85
C LEU A 254 17.01 9.19 -9.58
N LYS A 255 17.68 8.41 -8.73
CA LYS A 255 17.10 7.94 -7.47
C LYS A 255 16.68 9.10 -6.55
N ASN A 256 17.48 10.16 -6.48
CA ASN A 256 17.15 11.33 -5.67
C ASN A 256 15.96 12.12 -6.27
N ALA A 257 15.88 12.21 -7.60
CA ALA A 257 14.75 12.82 -8.29
C ALA A 257 13.44 12.03 -8.01
N ILE A 258 13.49 10.70 -8.13
CA ILE A 258 12.35 9.82 -7.80
C ILE A 258 11.93 10.02 -6.34
N ARG A 259 12.87 10.07 -5.39
CA ARG A 259 12.55 10.31 -3.97
C ARG A 259 11.86 11.65 -3.75
N ARG A 260 12.32 12.72 -4.41
CA ARG A 260 11.69 14.03 -4.32
C ARG A 260 10.25 14.00 -4.86
N LEU A 261 10.06 13.48 -6.06
CA LEU A 261 8.73 13.45 -6.67
C LEU A 261 7.76 12.50 -5.94
N ALA A 262 8.26 11.40 -5.37
CA ALA A 262 7.47 10.55 -4.48
C ALA A 262 7.05 11.27 -3.20
N PHE A 263 7.93 12.08 -2.60
CA PHE A 263 7.59 12.95 -1.48
C PHE A 263 6.48 13.93 -1.88
N ASP A 264 6.57 14.56 -3.05
CA ASP A 264 5.57 15.53 -3.52
C ASP A 264 4.20 14.89 -3.71
N GLU A 265 4.13 13.66 -4.27
CA GLU A 265 2.87 12.92 -4.41
C GLU A 265 2.25 12.58 -3.05
N PHE A 266 3.05 12.13 -2.08
CA PHE A 266 2.57 11.85 -0.73
C PHE A 266 2.14 13.12 0.01
N TYR A 267 2.93 14.19 -0.09
CA TYR A 267 2.62 15.45 0.59
C TYR A 267 1.32 16.06 0.05
N GLN A 268 1.13 16.08 -1.27
CA GLN A 268 -0.10 16.53 -1.92
C GLN A 268 -1.31 15.71 -1.44
N PHE A 269 -1.20 14.38 -1.48
CA PHE A 269 -2.27 13.48 -1.02
C PHE A 269 -2.65 13.75 0.44
N LEU A 270 -1.66 13.78 1.34
CA LEU A 270 -1.90 14.01 2.76
C LEU A 270 -2.45 15.42 3.04
N TYR A 271 -2.01 16.43 2.28
CA TYR A 271 -2.52 17.80 2.38
C TYR A 271 -3.99 17.90 1.96
N ASP A 272 -4.38 17.25 0.87
CA ASP A 272 -5.75 17.21 0.40
C ASP A 272 -6.66 16.51 1.41
N MET A 273 -6.23 15.35 1.92
CA MET A 273 -6.93 14.63 2.98
C MET A 273 -7.07 15.45 4.27
N ALA A 274 -6.01 16.11 4.70
CA ALA A 274 -6.08 17.00 5.87
C ALA A 274 -7.01 18.21 5.67
N SER A 275 -7.09 18.70 4.43
CA SER A 275 -8.00 19.79 4.07
C SER A 275 -9.46 19.33 4.09
N MET A 276 -9.74 18.12 3.60
CA MET A 276 -11.06 17.48 3.71
C MET A 276 -11.43 17.19 5.16
N LYS A 277 -10.47 16.68 5.96
CA LYS A 277 -10.66 16.43 7.40
C LYS A 277 -11.04 17.73 8.14
N LYS A 278 -10.37 18.86 7.86
CA LYS A 278 -10.73 20.16 8.44
C LYS A 278 -12.18 20.55 8.13
N THR A 279 -12.65 20.28 6.92
CA THR A 279 -14.03 20.58 6.52
C THR A 279 -15.03 19.71 7.30
N THR A 280 -14.67 18.47 7.60
CA THR A 280 -15.50 17.53 8.40
C THR A 280 -15.38 17.81 9.92
N GLN A 281 -14.19 18.20 10.41
CA GLN A 281 -13.95 18.57 11.83
C GLN A 281 -14.49 19.97 12.23
N LEU A 282 -15.00 20.75 11.28
CA LEU A 282 -15.74 21.98 11.56
C LEU A 282 -17.11 21.73 12.23
N GLN A 283 -17.52 20.45 12.42
CA GLN A 283 -18.60 20.12 13.33
C GLN A 283 -18.14 20.38 14.77
N GLU A 284 -18.72 21.36 15.41
CA GLU A 284 -18.51 21.62 16.84
C GLU A 284 -18.79 20.35 17.65
N ASN A 285 -17.91 20.06 18.59
CA ASN A 285 -18.10 18.97 19.53
C ASN A 285 -19.25 19.36 20.50
N LEU A 286 -20.45 18.92 20.19
CA LEU A 286 -21.62 19.12 21.05
C LEU A 286 -21.62 18.17 22.25
N HIS A 287 -20.87 17.08 22.20
CA HIS A 287 -20.78 16.04 23.21
C HIS A 287 -19.42 16.05 23.89
N LYS A 288 -19.04 17.15 24.56
CA LYS A 288 -17.75 17.18 25.30
C LYS A 288 -17.79 16.23 26.48
N ILE A 289 -16.95 15.16 26.40
CA ILE A 289 -16.87 14.11 27.40
C ILE A 289 -15.59 14.28 28.21
N VAL A 290 -15.71 14.73 29.46
CA VAL A 290 -14.57 14.96 30.37
C VAL A 290 -14.81 14.12 31.64
N GLN A 291 -14.53 12.79 31.54
CA GLN A 291 -14.82 11.82 32.61
C GLN A 291 -13.56 11.04 33.06
N GLY A 292 -12.42 11.72 33.11
CA GLY A 292 -11.14 11.11 33.47
C GLY A 292 -11.14 10.40 34.84
N LYS A 293 -11.86 10.90 35.84
CA LYS A 293 -11.99 10.27 37.16
C LYS A 293 -12.71 8.91 37.10
N ALA A 294 -13.85 8.85 36.40
CA ALA A 294 -14.61 7.59 36.25
C ALA A 294 -13.79 6.52 35.49
N VAL A 295 -13.02 6.93 34.48
CA VAL A 295 -12.14 6.05 33.75
C VAL A 295 -10.96 5.59 34.61
N ALA A 296 -10.38 6.47 35.44
CA ALA A 296 -9.29 6.09 36.37
C ALA A 296 -9.79 5.07 37.41
N ASP A 297 -11.01 5.26 37.95
CA ASP A 297 -11.64 4.30 38.85
C ASP A 297 -11.88 2.95 38.15
N TYR A 298 -12.34 2.96 36.92
CA TYR A 298 -12.50 1.75 36.08
C TYR A 298 -11.17 1.02 35.90
N ILE A 299 -10.12 1.73 35.49
CA ILE A 299 -8.78 1.15 35.28
C ILE A 299 -8.23 0.53 36.55
N SER A 300 -8.43 1.17 37.71
CA SER A 300 -7.95 0.67 39.00
C SER A 300 -8.64 -0.62 39.47
N ASN A 301 -9.88 -0.84 39.02
CA ASN A 301 -10.68 -2.03 39.34
C ASN A 301 -10.47 -3.20 38.36
N LEU A 302 -9.67 -3.02 37.30
CA LEU A 302 -9.37 -4.10 36.36
C LEU A 302 -8.53 -5.20 37.06
N PRO A 303 -8.77 -6.50 36.79
CA PRO A 303 -8.02 -7.61 37.37
C PRO A 303 -6.58 -7.74 36.82
N PHE A 304 -6.15 -6.80 35.98
CA PHE A 304 -4.83 -6.75 35.34
C PHE A 304 -4.39 -5.30 35.14
N SER A 305 -3.08 -5.11 34.98
CA SER A 305 -2.52 -3.78 34.66
C SER A 305 -2.51 -3.55 33.16
N LEU A 306 -2.89 -2.35 32.73
CA LEU A 306 -2.82 -1.94 31.31
C LEU A 306 -1.37 -1.85 30.84
N THR A 307 -1.15 -2.12 29.55
CA THR A 307 0.12 -1.83 28.88
C THR A 307 0.27 -0.33 28.62
N LYS A 308 1.49 0.13 28.35
CA LYS A 308 1.74 1.54 28.05
C LYS A 308 0.95 2.00 26.80
N GLY A 309 0.89 1.15 25.77
CA GLY A 309 0.12 1.46 24.55
C GLY A 309 -1.38 1.55 24.79
N GLN A 310 -1.94 0.71 25.70
CA GLN A 310 -3.35 0.81 26.07
C GLN A 310 -3.64 2.09 26.87
N GLN A 311 -2.75 2.45 27.83
CA GLN A 311 -2.89 3.70 28.60
C GLN A 311 -2.86 4.93 27.68
N GLN A 312 -1.86 4.99 26.79
CA GLN A 312 -1.73 6.08 25.84
C GLN A 312 -2.96 6.19 24.91
N ALA A 313 -3.48 5.07 24.43
CA ALA A 313 -4.67 5.05 23.57
C ALA A 313 -5.92 5.58 24.33
N ILE A 314 -6.08 5.26 25.61
CA ILE A 314 -7.16 5.79 26.44
C ILE A 314 -6.98 7.30 26.65
N GLU A 315 -5.79 7.76 26.97
CA GLU A 315 -5.48 9.20 27.11
C GLU A 315 -5.76 9.98 25.83
N ASP A 316 -5.32 9.45 24.68
CA ASP A 316 -5.59 10.05 23.36
C ASP A 316 -7.10 10.18 23.10
N ILE A 317 -7.89 9.14 23.38
CA ILE A 317 -9.35 9.10 23.20
C ILE A 317 -10.03 10.13 24.11
N LEU A 318 -9.67 10.16 25.40
CA LEU A 318 -10.25 11.11 26.34
C LEU A 318 -9.90 12.57 25.98
N ALA A 319 -8.69 12.81 25.49
CA ALA A 319 -8.28 14.12 25.02
C ALA A 319 -9.12 14.57 23.80
N ASP A 320 -9.33 13.65 22.84
CA ASP A 320 -10.15 13.96 21.66
C ASP A 320 -11.63 14.19 22.01
N MET A 321 -12.22 13.32 22.82
CA MET A 321 -13.64 13.45 23.23
C MET A 321 -13.90 14.71 24.08
N GLY A 322 -12.89 15.17 24.82
CA GLY A 322 -12.95 16.42 25.60
C GLY A 322 -12.58 17.66 24.79
N GLY A 323 -12.06 17.52 23.58
CA GLY A 323 -11.60 18.58 22.69
C GLY A 323 -12.72 19.39 22.04
N ASP A 324 -12.34 20.33 21.16
CA ASP A 324 -13.30 21.19 20.47
C ASP A 324 -13.90 20.56 19.20
N GLY A 325 -13.28 19.53 18.66
CA GLY A 325 -13.72 18.79 17.47
C GLY A 325 -14.29 17.41 17.78
N VAL A 326 -15.03 16.84 16.84
CA VAL A 326 -15.54 15.47 16.93
C VAL A 326 -14.40 14.48 16.73
N MET A 327 -14.26 13.52 17.66
CA MET A 327 -13.26 12.44 17.54
C MET A 327 -13.57 11.51 16.36
N ASN A 328 -12.56 11.26 15.52
CA ASN A 328 -12.55 10.19 14.52
C ASN A 328 -11.23 9.43 14.62
N ARG A 329 -11.21 8.32 15.39
CA ARG A 329 -9.96 7.63 15.77
C ARG A 329 -10.00 6.14 15.49
N LEU A 330 -8.86 5.62 14.98
CA LEU A 330 -8.60 4.21 14.78
C LEU A 330 -7.67 3.68 15.89
N ILE A 331 -8.09 2.62 16.59
CA ILE A 331 -7.22 1.80 17.44
C ILE A 331 -6.75 0.61 16.62
N GLN A 332 -5.45 0.54 16.43
CA GLN A 332 -4.81 -0.57 15.75
C GLN A 332 -3.96 -1.38 16.74
N GLY A 333 -4.07 -2.70 16.69
CA GLY A 333 -3.27 -3.59 17.52
C GLY A 333 -3.51 -5.05 17.16
N ASP A 334 -2.53 -5.89 17.47
CA ASP A 334 -2.60 -7.31 17.16
C ASP A 334 -3.79 -8.02 17.84
N VAL A 335 -4.12 -9.22 17.38
CA VAL A 335 -5.16 -10.05 18.01
C VAL A 335 -4.84 -10.29 19.48
N GLY A 336 -5.79 -9.88 20.35
CA GLY A 336 -5.64 -9.97 21.80
C GLY A 336 -4.69 -8.95 22.44
N SER A 337 -4.40 -7.83 21.78
CA SER A 337 -3.70 -6.68 22.38
C SER A 337 -4.56 -5.91 23.40
N GLY A 338 -5.84 -6.29 23.57
CA GLY A 338 -6.75 -5.68 24.53
C GLY A 338 -7.43 -4.39 24.02
N LYS A 339 -7.73 -4.28 22.74
CA LYS A 339 -8.49 -3.16 22.16
C LYS A 339 -9.85 -2.97 22.83
N THR A 340 -10.52 -4.07 23.20
CA THR A 340 -11.83 -4.05 23.85
C THR A 340 -11.84 -3.29 25.17
N VAL A 341 -10.79 -3.40 26.00
CA VAL A 341 -10.71 -2.65 27.27
C VAL A 341 -10.55 -1.15 27.02
N VAL A 342 -9.86 -0.74 25.97
CA VAL A 342 -9.74 0.67 25.57
C VAL A 342 -11.10 1.21 25.11
N ALA A 343 -11.82 0.44 24.29
CA ALA A 343 -13.19 0.80 23.87
C ALA A 343 -14.18 0.85 25.06
N ALA A 344 -14.05 -0.08 26.02
CA ALA A 344 -14.85 -0.08 27.24
C ALA A 344 -14.64 1.19 28.06
N ALA A 345 -13.40 1.65 28.21
CA ALA A 345 -13.08 2.90 28.88
C ALA A 345 -13.73 4.12 28.19
N ALA A 346 -13.75 4.16 26.86
CA ALA A 346 -14.40 5.22 26.09
C ALA A 346 -15.91 5.17 26.24
N LEU A 347 -16.55 4.00 26.16
CA LEU A 347 -17.98 3.82 26.36
C LEU A 347 -18.42 4.19 27.77
N LEU A 348 -17.62 3.80 28.78
CA LEU A 348 -17.86 4.18 30.17
C LEU A 348 -17.81 5.71 30.34
N ALA A 349 -16.83 6.37 29.77
CA ALA A 349 -16.73 7.84 29.82
C ALA A 349 -17.96 8.49 29.17
N CYS A 350 -18.42 7.98 28.04
CA CYS A 350 -19.59 8.46 27.33
C CYS A 350 -20.87 8.33 28.20
N ALA A 351 -21.12 7.14 28.75
CA ALA A 351 -22.28 6.88 29.59
C ALA A 351 -22.28 7.72 30.90
N LYS A 352 -21.10 7.87 31.54
CA LYS A 352 -20.93 8.70 32.73
C LYS A 352 -21.08 10.21 32.48
N ALA A 353 -20.93 10.63 31.24
CA ALA A 353 -21.25 12.00 30.80
C ALA A 353 -22.76 12.20 30.56
N GLY A 354 -23.58 11.14 30.63
CA GLY A 354 -25.02 11.17 30.42
C GLY A 354 -25.46 10.97 28.98
N TYR A 355 -24.53 10.57 28.09
CA TYR A 355 -24.80 10.32 26.68
C TYR A 355 -24.92 8.82 26.36
N GLN A 356 -25.48 8.51 25.19
CA GLN A 356 -25.60 7.15 24.71
C GLN A 356 -24.38 6.75 23.84
N GLY A 357 -23.93 5.50 24.01
CA GLY A 357 -22.90 4.88 23.21
C GLY A 357 -23.39 3.64 22.45
N ALA A 358 -22.86 3.39 21.27
CA ALA A 358 -23.14 2.20 20.49
C ALA A 358 -21.84 1.44 20.17
N LEU A 359 -21.84 0.10 20.35
CA LEU A 359 -20.76 -0.79 19.91
C LEU A 359 -21.29 -1.74 18.84
N MET A 360 -20.74 -1.66 17.63
CA MET A 360 -21.10 -2.50 16.52
C MET A 360 -20.06 -3.58 16.28
N ALA A 361 -20.46 -4.85 16.32
CA ALA A 361 -19.66 -6.00 16.03
C ALA A 361 -20.09 -6.69 14.71
N PRO A 362 -19.17 -7.35 13.98
CA PRO A 362 -19.47 -7.93 12.66
C PRO A 362 -20.38 -9.16 12.71
N THR A 363 -20.45 -9.84 13.83
CA THR A 363 -21.27 -11.05 14.00
C THR A 363 -22.06 -11.05 15.30
N GLU A 364 -23.14 -11.81 15.32
CA GLU A 364 -23.99 -11.94 16.52
C GLU A 364 -23.26 -12.58 17.70
N VAL A 365 -22.39 -13.58 17.42
CA VAL A 365 -21.59 -14.23 18.46
C VAL A 365 -20.67 -13.23 19.14
N LEU A 366 -19.98 -12.40 18.36
CA LEU A 366 -19.09 -11.39 18.91
C LEU A 366 -19.85 -10.28 19.65
N ALA A 367 -20.99 -9.86 19.11
CA ALA A 367 -21.86 -8.88 19.78
C ALA A 367 -22.35 -9.38 21.14
N ARG A 368 -22.78 -10.66 21.23
CA ARG A 368 -23.21 -11.27 22.48
C ARG A 368 -22.05 -11.41 23.47
N GLN A 369 -20.87 -11.85 22.99
CA GLN A 369 -19.68 -11.93 23.83
C GLN A 369 -19.29 -10.57 24.41
N HIS A 370 -19.26 -9.51 23.58
CA HIS A 370 -19.01 -8.15 24.07
C HIS A 370 -20.08 -7.70 25.07
N TYR A 371 -21.34 -8.04 24.81
CA TYR A 371 -22.43 -7.70 25.72
C TYR A 371 -22.25 -8.39 27.09
N GLU A 372 -21.99 -9.69 27.13
CA GLU A 372 -21.81 -10.45 28.37
C GLU A 372 -20.62 -9.92 29.18
N GLU A 373 -19.47 -9.69 28.53
CA GLU A 373 -18.27 -9.16 29.17
C GLU A 373 -18.44 -7.72 29.69
N LEU A 374 -19.06 -6.85 28.90
CA LEU A 374 -19.19 -5.42 29.25
C LEU A 374 -20.38 -5.15 30.16
N ALA A 375 -21.49 -5.88 30.06
CA ALA A 375 -22.65 -5.70 30.90
C ALA A 375 -22.32 -5.95 32.38
N GLU A 376 -21.57 -7.02 32.65
CA GLU A 376 -21.10 -7.34 34.02
C GLU A 376 -20.20 -6.24 34.59
N GLN A 377 -19.25 -5.75 33.79
CA GLN A 377 -18.34 -4.68 34.19
C GLN A 377 -19.08 -3.36 34.42
N PHE A 378 -19.99 -3.00 33.52
CA PHE A 378 -20.70 -1.73 33.54
C PHE A 378 -21.81 -1.65 34.61
N ALA A 379 -22.37 -2.79 35.02
CA ALA A 379 -23.35 -2.85 36.11
C ALA A 379 -22.76 -2.29 37.42
N GLN A 380 -21.45 -2.46 37.66
CA GLN A 380 -20.78 -1.88 38.85
C GLN A 380 -20.73 -0.35 38.84
N TYR A 381 -21.00 0.26 37.69
CA TYR A 381 -21.00 1.71 37.46
C TYR A 381 -22.40 2.25 37.16
N ASP A 382 -23.48 1.50 37.47
CA ASP A 382 -24.87 1.88 37.18
C ASP A 382 -25.12 2.26 35.71
N ILE A 383 -24.45 1.59 34.78
CA ILE A 383 -24.60 1.79 33.33
C ILE A 383 -25.48 0.67 32.76
N ARG A 384 -26.58 1.07 32.12
CA ARG A 384 -27.56 0.16 31.55
C ARG A 384 -27.18 -0.23 30.14
N THR A 385 -27.04 -1.51 29.90
CA THR A 385 -26.62 -2.05 28.59
C THR A 385 -27.74 -2.86 27.94
N ALA A 386 -27.80 -2.87 26.60
CA ALA A 386 -28.69 -3.72 25.82
C ALA A 386 -27.97 -4.38 24.65
N CYS A 387 -28.44 -5.60 24.28
CA CYS A 387 -27.92 -6.33 23.11
C CYS A 387 -28.97 -6.37 22.00
N LEU A 388 -28.62 -5.89 20.80
CA LEU A 388 -29.50 -5.84 19.63
C LEU A 388 -28.86 -6.54 18.43
N VAL A 389 -29.34 -7.72 18.10
CA VAL A 389 -28.85 -8.56 16.99
C VAL A 389 -29.96 -9.01 16.07
N GLY A 390 -29.64 -9.58 14.92
CA GLY A 390 -30.62 -10.02 13.93
C GLY A 390 -31.60 -11.07 14.47
N SER A 391 -31.13 -12.01 15.27
CA SER A 391 -31.92 -13.09 15.89
C SER A 391 -32.73 -12.66 17.11
N THR A 392 -32.60 -11.42 17.61
CA THR A 392 -33.41 -10.91 18.74
C THR A 392 -34.91 -10.99 18.39
N PRO A 393 -35.76 -11.60 19.25
CA PRO A 393 -37.20 -11.72 18.98
C PRO A 393 -37.88 -10.36 18.77
N LEU A 394 -38.85 -10.28 17.86
CA LEU A 394 -39.51 -9.03 17.48
C LEU A 394 -40.10 -8.25 18.67
N LYS A 395 -40.66 -8.98 19.66
CA LYS A 395 -41.22 -8.34 20.89
C LYS A 395 -40.12 -7.67 21.71
N GLU A 396 -38.97 -8.33 21.81
CA GLU A 396 -37.81 -7.79 22.55
C GLU A 396 -37.15 -6.64 21.77
N LYS A 397 -37.02 -6.77 20.44
CA LYS A 397 -36.53 -5.67 19.58
C LYS A 397 -37.34 -4.39 19.82
N ARG A 398 -38.67 -4.46 19.82
CA ARG A 398 -39.55 -3.30 20.05
C ARG A 398 -39.26 -2.66 21.40
N ARG A 399 -39.16 -3.47 22.48
CA ARG A 399 -38.82 -2.99 23.80
C ARG A 399 -37.46 -2.30 23.85
N ILE A 400 -36.49 -2.87 23.18
CA ILE A 400 -35.11 -2.27 23.09
C ILE A 400 -35.17 -0.95 22.33
N TYR A 401 -35.90 -0.85 21.21
CA TYR A 401 -36.07 0.40 20.46
C TYR A 401 -36.67 1.50 21.30
N GLU A 402 -37.77 1.21 22.02
CA GLU A 402 -38.41 2.15 22.93
C GLU A 402 -37.46 2.61 24.05
N ALA A 403 -36.72 1.68 24.65
CA ALA A 403 -35.78 1.98 25.71
C ALA A 403 -34.58 2.84 25.22
N ILE A 404 -34.10 2.63 23.99
CA ILE A 404 -33.06 3.48 23.36
C ILE A 404 -33.60 4.88 23.13
N GLN A 405 -34.80 5.00 22.57
CA GLN A 405 -35.43 6.28 22.25
C GLN A 405 -35.76 7.10 23.52
N GLN A 406 -36.12 6.44 24.61
CA GLN A 406 -36.41 7.11 25.89
C GLN A 406 -35.14 7.44 26.68
N GLY A 407 -33.97 6.88 26.30
CA GLY A 407 -32.70 7.03 27.00
C GLY A 407 -32.64 6.17 28.28
N GLU A 408 -33.39 5.07 28.31
CA GLU A 408 -33.33 4.07 29.39
C GLU A 408 -32.17 3.10 29.24
N VAL A 409 -31.49 3.09 28.07
CA VAL A 409 -30.27 2.33 27.78
C VAL A 409 -29.16 3.31 27.49
N ASP A 410 -28.04 3.16 28.20
CA ASP A 410 -26.87 4.03 28.06
C ASP A 410 -25.92 3.51 26.99
N ILE A 411 -25.76 2.19 26.89
CA ILE A 411 -24.87 1.55 25.88
C ILE A 411 -25.60 0.43 25.16
N VAL A 412 -25.58 0.47 23.83
CA VAL A 412 -26.17 -0.58 22.97
C VAL A 412 -25.07 -1.31 22.26
N ILE A 413 -25.04 -2.64 22.37
CA ILE A 413 -24.11 -3.52 21.71
C ILE A 413 -24.87 -4.35 20.68
N GLY A 414 -24.42 -4.40 19.42
CA GLY A 414 -25.15 -5.15 18.41
C GLY A 414 -24.40 -5.35 17.11
N THR A 415 -25.14 -5.80 16.11
CA THR A 415 -24.64 -6.00 14.74
C THR A 415 -25.22 -4.93 13.81
N HIS A 416 -25.26 -5.21 12.50
CA HIS A 416 -25.96 -4.38 11.52
C HIS A 416 -27.42 -4.05 11.88
N ALA A 417 -28.05 -4.76 12.84
CA ALA A 417 -29.36 -4.42 13.38
C ALA A 417 -29.41 -2.99 13.98
N LEU A 418 -28.27 -2.46 14.44
CA LEU A 418 -28.16 -1.07 14.89
C LEU A 418 -28.35 -0.04 13.76
N LEU A 419 -28.21 -0.46 12.51
CA LEU A 419 -28.36 0.40 11.32
C LEU A 419 -29.81 0.51 10.85
N GLU A 420 -30.72 -0.31 11.40
CA GLU A 420 -32.15 -0.26 11.05
C GLU A 420 -32.72 1.13 11.36
N ASP A 421 -33.55 1.67 10.47
CA ASP A 421 -34.11 3.04 10.61
C ASP A 421 -34.99 3.19 11.85
N LYS A 422 -35.51 2.08 12.39
CA LYS A 422 -36.31 2.02 13.62
C LYS A 422 -35.50 2.22 14.91
N VAL A 423 -34.18 2.14 14.83
CA VAL A 423 -33.30 2.42 15.98
C VAL A 423 -33.04 3.91 16.01
N GLU A 424 -33.70 4.60 16.89
CA GLU A 424 -33.58 6.05 17.16
C GLU A 424 -32.96 6.26 18.52
N PHE A 425 -31.82 6.93 18.58
CA PHE A 425 -31.17 7.28 19.83
C PHE A 425 -31.69 8.61 20.35
N LYS A 426 -31.80 8.73 21.67
CA LYS A 426 -32.14 9.99 22.30
C LYS A 426 -31.02 11.01 22.21
N ASP A 427 -29.78 10.56 22.47
CA ASP A 427 -28.58 11.41 22.46
C ASP A 427 -27.32 10.55 22.25
N LEU A 428 -27.09 10.13 21.01
CA LEU A 428 -25.93 9.30 20.64
C LEU A 428 -24.67 10.16 20.51
N ALA A 429 -23.66 9.91 21.36
CA ALA A 429 -22.43 10.66 21.38
C ALA A 429 -21.19 9.85 20.93
N LEU A 430 -21.23 8.52 21.06
CA LEU A 430 -20.09 7.67 20.73
C LEU A 430 -20.53 6.41 19.95
N VAL A 431 -19.86 6.18 18.82
CA VAL A 431 -19.97 4.94 18.05
C VAL A 431 -18.62 4.23 18.06
N VAL A 432 -18.62 2.97 18.49
CA VAL A 432 -17.47 2.07 18.43
C VAL A 432 -17.76 0.99 17.40
N THR A 433 -16.82 0.76 16.47
CA THR A 433 -16.93 -0.31 15.46
C THR A 433 -15.76 -1.27 15.61
N ASP A 434 -16.06 -2.56 15.80
CA ASP A 434 -15.04 -3.61 15.87
C ASP A 434 -14.84 -4.28 14.51
N GLU A 435 -13.59 -4.71 14.20
CA GLU A 435 -13.19 -5.39 12.96
C GLU A 435 -13.61 -4.65 11.68
N GLN A 436 -13.12 -3.42 11.53
CA GLN A 436 -13.51 -2.47 10.48
C GLN A 436 -13.53 -3.05 9.05
N HIS A 437 -12.58 -3.91 8.70
CA HIS A 437 -12.45 -4.47 7.35
C HIS A 437 -13.68 -5.26 6.88
N ARG A 438 -14.60 -5.59 7.78
CA ARG A 438 -15.86 -6.30 7.49
C ARG A 438 -17.06 -5.38 7.28
N PHE A 439 -16.89 -4.07 7.50
CA PHE A 439 -17.93 -3.07 7.31
C PHE A 439 -17.57 -2.10 6.19
N GLY A 440 -18.49 -1.84 5.27
CA GLY A 440 -18.35 -0.79 4.28
C GLY A 440 -18.30 0.60 4.92
N VAL A 441 -17.62 1.56 4.28
CA VAL A 441 -17.58 2.98 4.71
C VAL A 441 -19.00 3.55 4.91
N ASN A 442 -19.92 3.20 4.01
CA ASN A 442 -21.32 3.63 4.06
C ASN A 442 -22.08 3.13 5.32
N GLN A 443 -21.74 1.94 5.84
CA GLN A 443 -22.39 1.39 7.03
C GLN A 443 -21.96 2.16 8.30
N ARG A 444 -20.70 2.52 8.40
CA ARG A 444 -20.17 3.33 9.51
C ARG A 444 -20.81 4.71 9.50
N LYS A 445 -20.81 5.36 8.33
CA LYS A 445 -21.45 6.67 8.16
C LYS A 445 -22.93 6.61 8.56
N LYS A 446 -23.66 5.60 8.11
CA LYS A 446 -25.09 5.42 8.47
C LYS A 446 -25.32 5.31 9.98
N LEU A 447 -24.38 4.73 10.75
CA LEU A 447 -24.51 4.67 12.21
C LEU A 447 -24.17 6.01 12.88
N SER A 448 -23.13 6.68 12.43
CA SER A 448 -22.78 8.02 12.94
C SER A 448 -23.83 9.06 12.59
N ASP A 449 -24.49 8.94 11.43
CA ASP A 449 -25.57 9.85 10.99
C ASP A 449 -26.86 9.72 11.82
N LYS A 450 -26.95 8.73 12.75
CA LYS A 450 -28.08 8.61 13.72
C LYS A 450 -28.01 9.62 14.88
N GLY A 451 -26.89 10.36 14.98
CA GLY A 451 -26.73 11.47 15.91
C GLY A 451 -26.03 12.63 15.24
N TYR A 452 -25.95 13.78 15.86
CA TYR A 452 -25.23 14.95 15.37
C TYR A 452 -23.93 15.12 16.15
N GLY A 453 -22.78 15.24 15.45
CA GLY A 453 -21.49 15.41 16.11
C GLY A 453 -21.04 14.18 16.90
N VAL A 454 -21.29 12.97 16.38
CA VAL A 454 -21.01 11.69 17.05
C VAL A 454 -19.52 11.35 16.95
N HIS A 455 -18.89 11.12 18.09
CA HIS A 455 -17.53 10.58 18.16
C HIS A 455 -17.48 9.18 17.58
N THR A 456 -16.47 8.91 16.75
CA THR A 456 -16.28 7.62 16.09
C THR A 456 -14.97 7.00 16.53
N LEU A 457 -15.04 5.77 17.06
CA LEU A 457 -13.91 4.94 17.45
C LEU A 457 -13.94 3.64 16.66
N VAL A 458 -12.91 3.37 15.92
CA VAL A 458 -12.79 2.16 15.10
C VAL A 458 -11.69 1.27 15.66
N MET A 459 -11.96 -0.03 15.75
CA MET A 459 -10.97 -1.03 16.15
C MET A 459 -10.60 -1.92 14.98
N SER A 460 -9.32 -2.21 14.81
CA SER A 460 -8.83 -3.17 13.82
C SER A 460 -7.88 -4.17 14.47
N ALA A 461 -8.16 -5.46 14.30
CA ALA A 461 -7.26 -6.54 14.68
C ALA A 461 -6.29 -6.94 13.56
N THR A 462 -6.48 -6.39 12.34
CA THR A 462 -5.47 -6.53 11.29
C THR A 462 -4.34 -5.55 11.56
N PRO A 463 -3.14 -6.01 11.88
CA PRO A 463 -1.99 -5.13 11.90
C PRO A 463 -1.71 -4.70 10.45
N ILE A 464 -2.04 -3.45 10.14
CA ILE A 464 -1.73 -2.84 8.85
C ILE A 464 -0.40 -2.10 9.01
N PRO A 465 0.56 -2.25 8.10
CA PRO A 465 1.79 -1.47 8.16
C PRO A 465 1.49 0.02 8.35
N ARG A 466 2.26 0.70 9.22
CA ARG A 466 2.01 2.10 9.58
C ARG A 466 1.90 3.01 8.35
N THR A 467 2.74 2.77 7.36
CA THR A 467 2.76 3.51 6.10
C THR A 467 1.44 3.36 5.34
N LEU A 468 0.91 2.15 5.25
CA LEU A 468 -0.36 1.88 4.60
C LEU A 468 -1.54 2.43 5.41
N ALA A 469 -1.48 2.35 6.75
CA ALA A 469 -2.50 2.91 7.63
C ALA A 469 -2.62 4.43 7.50
N ILE A 470 -1.52 5.15 7.32
CA ILE A 470 -1.52 6.61 7.10
C ILE A 470 -2.31 6.97 5.84
N ILE A 471 -2.26 6.15 4.80
CA ILE A 471 -2.94 6.40 3.52
C ILE A 471 -4.41 5.96 3.59
N LEU A 472 -4.67 4.74 4.09
CA LEU A 472 -6.03 4.19 4.16
C LEU A 472 -6.96 4.94 5.12
N TYR A 473 -6.38 5.53 6.16
CA TYR A 473 -7.09 6.20 7.24
C TYR A 473 -6.59 7.63 7.46
N ALA A 474 -6.28 8.32 6.38
CA ALA A 474 -5.78 9.69 6.44
C ALA A 474 -6.78 10.67 7.08
N ASP A 475 -8.07 10.32 7.07
CA ASP A 475 -9.18 11.05 7.72
C ASP A 475 -9.28 10.78 9.23
N MET A 476 -8.59 9.77 9.77
CA MET A 476 -8.64 9.34 11.18
C MET A 476 -7.35 9.64 11.93
N ASP A 477 -7.44 9.81 13.23
CA ASP A 477 -6.30 9.76 14.13
C ASP A 477 -6.00 8.31 14.51
N ILE A 478 -4.73 7.92 14.63
CA ILE A 478 -4.35 6.53 14.83
C ILE A 478 -3.63 6.35 16.17
N SER A 479 -4.16 5.45 17.02
CA SER A 479 -3.48 4.94 18.22
C SER A 479 -3.08 3.49 18.03
N ILE A 480 -1.79 3.16 18.23
CA ILE A 480 -1.23 1.83 17.98
C ILE A 480 -0.87 1.16 19.30
N ILE A 481 -1.43 -0.04 19.53
CA ILE A 481 -1.10 -0.90 20.67
C ILE A 481 -0.17 -2.01 20.18
N LYS A 482 1.13 -1.86 20.46
CA LYS A 482 2.16 -2.82 20.03
C LYS A 482 2.36 -3.97 21.03
N GLU A 483 2.14 -3.69 22.32
CA GLU A 483 2.39 -4.67 23.36
C GLU A 483 1.24 -5.65 23.51
N LEU A 484 1.58 -6.91 23.77
CA LEU A 484 0.64 -7.91 24.26
C LEU A 484 0.55 -7.85 25.80
N PRO A 485 -0.62 -8.16 26.39
CA PRO A 485 -0.78 -8.25 27.84
C PRO A 485 0.20 -9.24 28.47
N LYS A 486 0.69 -8.93 29.70
CA LYS A 486 1.63 -9.78 30.44
C LYS A 486 1.03 -11.15 30.72
N GLY A 487 1.86 -12.21 30.64
CA GLY A 487 1.47 -13.60 30.96
C GLY A 487 1.10 -14.46 29.75
N ARG A 488 1.01 -13.91 28.55
CA ARG A 488 0.84 -14.70 27.32
C ARG A 488 2.14 -15.41 26.93
N LYS A 489 2.05 -16.71 26.64
CA LYS A 489 3.16 -17.46 26.06
C LYS A 489 3.22 -17.25 24.55
N PRO A 490 4.40 -17.03 23.94
CA PRO A 490 4.54 -16.99 22.50
C PRO A 490 4.03 -18.28 21.86
N ILE A 491 3.28 -18.16 20.76
CA ILE A 491 2.81 -19.32 20.01
C ILE A 491 4.01 -19.92 19.28
N LYS A 492 4.17 -21.25 19.37
CA LYS A 492 5.18 -22.00 18.63
C LYS A 492 4.63 -22.31 17.23
N ASN A 493 5.31 -21.83 16.23
CA ASN A 493 4.92 -21.99 14.84
C ASN A 493 5.82 -23.00 14.14
N CYS A 494 5.27 -23.79 13.21
CA CYS A 494 6.06 -24.57 12.27
C CYS A 494 5.43 -24.53 10.86
N VAL A 495 6.27 -24.48 9.85
CA VAL A 495 5.90 -24.56 8.43
C VAL A 495 6.47 -25.86 7.89
N VAL A 496 5.59 -26.73 7.39
CA VAL A 496 5.94 -28.10 7.01
C VAL A 496 5.29 -28.50 5.68
N GLY A 497 5.85 -29.46 4.98
CA GLY A 497 5.25 -30.03 3.79
C GLY A 497 4.20 -31.09 4.11
N THR A 498 3.51 -31.57 3.07
CA THR A 498 2.44 -32.57 3.16
C THR A 498 2.86 -33.90 3.77
N ASN A 499 4.13 -34.26 3.67
CA ASN A 499 4.74 -35.46 4.29
C ASN A 499 4.70 -35.44 5.82
N TYR A 500 4.53 -34.26 6.44
CA TYR A 500 4.48 -34.12 7.89
C TYR A 500 3.08 -34.39 8.49
N ARG A 501 2.03 -34.57 7.69
CA ARG A 501 0.63 -34.73 8.16
C ARG A 501 0.48 -35.81 9.22
N GLN A 502 1.08 -36.97 9.03
CA GLN A 502 0.99 -38.06 10.02
C GLN A 502 1.58 -37.66 11.37
N THR A 503 2.70 -36.96 11.39
CA THR A 503 3.30 -36.43 12.61
C THR A 503 2.40 -35.39 13.28
N ALA A 504 1.77 -34.52 12.46
CA ALA A 504 0.81 -33.55 12.96
C ALA A 504 -0.42 -34.20 13.61
N TYR A 505 -0.97 -35.28 13.01
CA TYR A 505 -2.09 -36.01 13.60
C TYR A 505 -1.71 -36.69 14.92
N GLN A 506 -0.52 -37.28 15.03
CA GLN A 506 -0.01 -37.84 16.28
C GLN A 506 0.17 -36.78 17.36
N PHE A 507 0.67 -35.59 16.98
CA PHE A 507 0.79 -34.45 17.89
C PHE A 507 -0.58 -33.98 18.38
N ILE A 508 -1.55 -33.85 17.47
CA ILE A 508 -2.94 -33.47 17.77
C ILE A 508 -3.56 -34.49 18.74
N ALA A 509 -3.39 -35.80 18.51
CA ALA A 509 -3.89 -36.84 19.40
C ALA A 509 -3.31 -36.71 20.83
N GLY A 510 -2.02 -36.38 20.96
CA GLY A 510 -1.39 -36.08 22.25
C GLY A 510 -2.01 -34.87 22.94
N GLN A 511 -2.29 -33.80 22.20
CA GLN A 511 -2.90 -32.59 22.75
C GLN A 511 -4.37 -32.78 23.16
N ILE A 512 -5.12 -33.63 22.44
CA ILE A 512 -6.48 -34.02 22.83
C ILE A 512 -6.45 -34.82 24.15
N ALA A 513 -5.47 -35.73 24.34
CA ALA A 513 -5.29 -36.48 25.59
C ALA A 513 -4.98 -35.54 26.79
N GLU A 514 -4.40 -34.36 26.54
CA GLU A 514 -4.18 -33.30 27.52
C GLU A 514 -5.39 -32.36 27.70
N HIS A 515 -6.56 -32.74 27.20
CA HIS A 515 -7.80 -31.93 27.22
C HIS A 515 -7.62 -30.56 26.56
N SER A 516 -6.93 -30.50 25.45
CA SER A 516 -6.80 -29.32 24.61
C SER A 516 -7.73 -29.43 23.40
N GLN A 517 -8.24 -28.30 22.93
CA GLN A 517 -9.08 -28.23 21.75
C GLN A 517 -8.29 -27.74 20.53
N ILE A 518 -8.70 -28.20 19.36
CA ILE A 518 -7.94 -28.06 18.12
C ILE A 518 -8.80 -27.37 17.06
N TYR A 519 -8.25 -26.36 16.41
CA TYR A 519 -8.77 -25.83 15.16
C TYR A 519 -8.02 -26.43 13.97
N VAL A 520 -8.74 -26.84 12.95
CA VAL A 520 -8.20 -27.22 11.65
C VAL A 520 -8.87 -26.39 10.57
N VAL A 521 -8.09 -25.68 9.77
CA VAL A 521 -8.59 -24.78 8.73
C VAL A 521 -8.20 -25.31 7.37
N CYS A 522 -9.21 -25.50 6.50
CA CYS A 522 -9.05 -25.87 5.10
C CYS A 522 -9.30 -24.65 4.20
N PRO A 523 -8.56 -24.46 3.10
CA PRO A 523 -8.81 -23.37 2.17
C PRO A 523 -10.13 -23.55 1.43
N MET A 524 -10.77 -22.43 1.07
CA MET A 524 -11.89 -22.44 0.12
C MET A 524 -11.37 -22.74 -1.30
N VAL A 525 -12.18 -23.38 -2.12
CA VAL A 525 -11.89 -23.61 -3.54
C VAL A 525 -12.70 -22.60 -4.35
N GLU A 526 -12.01 -21.74 -5.09
CA GLU A 526 -12.61 -20.59 -5.80
C GLU A 526 -13.68 -20.93 -6.86
N GLU A 527 -13.79 -22.20 -7.29
CA GLU A 527 -14.65 -22.58 -8.43
C GLU A 527 -16.10 -22.97 -8.09
N SER A 528 -16.42 -23.36 -6.85
CA SER A 528 -17.81 -23.53 -6.41
C SER A 528 -17.96 -23.71 -4.89
N GLU A 529 -18.98 -23.10 -4.31
CA GLU A 529 -19.34 -23.28 -2.89
C GLU A 529 -19.67 -24.72 -2.50
N THR A 530 -20.08 -25.56 -3.47
CA THR A 530 -20.35 -26.97 -3.27
C THR A 530 -19.08 -27.81 -3.08
N LEU A 531 -17.96 -27.44 -3.74
CA LEU A 531 -16.66 -28.08 -3.57
C LEU A 531 -16.06 -27.84 -2.19
N ASP A 532 -16.31 -26.67 -1.58
CA ASP A 532 -15.85 -26.35 -0.23
C ASP A 532 -16.42 -27.29 0.83
N VAL A 533 -17.70 -27.61 0.73
CA VAL A 533 -18.38 -28.55 1.64
C VAL A 533 -17.81 -29.96 1.47
N THR A 534 -17.62 -30.42 0.24
CA THR A 534 -17.04 -31.71 -0.06
C THR A 534 -15.63 -31.84 0.53
N ASN A 535 -14.79 -30.82 0.34
CA ASN A 535 -13.42 -30.81 0.86
C ASN A 535 -13.36 -30.87 2.39
N VAL A 536 -14.21 -30.12 3.09
CA VAL A 536 -14.26 -30.14 4.57
C VAL A 536 -14.78 -31.50 5.06
N THR A 537 -15.78 -32.06 4.41
CA THR A 537 -16.35 -33.36 4.77
C THR A 537 -15.32 -34.47 4.60
N GLU A 538 -14.67 -34.57 3.44
CA GLU A 538 -13.61 -35.54 3.17
C GLU A 538 -12.43 -35.38 4.17
N TYR A 539 -12.13 -34.16 4.54
CA TYR A 539 -11.08 -33.89 5.51
C TYR A 539 -11.48 -34.35 6.93
N VAL A 540 -12.74 -34.17 7.33
CA VAL A 540 -13.29 -34.70 8.59
C VAL A 540 -13.17 -36.22 8.63
N ASP A 541 -13.53 -36.92 7.54
CA ASP A 541 -13.39 -38.35 7.46
C ASP A 541 -11.94 -38.83 7.53
N THR A 542 -11.03 -38.06 6.90
CA THR A 542 -9.59 -38.31 7.02
C THR A 542 -9.11 -38.14 8.47
N MET A 543 -9.57 -37.11 9.17
CA MET A 543 -9.23 -36.88 10.58
C MET A 543 -9.79 -38.01 11.48
N ARG A 544 -11.03 -38.46 11.24
CA ARG A 544 -11.63 -39.58 11.98
C ARG A 544 -10.83 -40.88 11.84
N ALA A 545 -10.29 -41.12 10.63
CA ALA A 545 -9.47 -42.30 10.37
C ALA A 545 -8.09 -42.28 11.04
N ASN A 546 -7.56 -41.09 11.34
CA ASN A 546 -6.19 -40.88 11.84
C ASN A 546 -6.10 -40.48 13.33
N LEU A 547 -7.21 -40.11 13.96
CA LEU A 547 -7.26 -39.75 15.37
C LEU A 547 -7.84 -40.89 16.22
N PRO A 548 -7.59 -40.89 17.54
CA PRO A 548 -8.11 -41.92 18.44
C PRO A 548 -9.64 -42.11 18.35
N ALA A 549 -10.11 -43.34 18.46
CA ALA A 549 -11.54 -43.61 18.51
C ALA A 549 -12.19 -42.87 19.69
N GLY A 550 -13.32 -42.18 19.42
CA GLY A 550 -14.02 -41.38 20.43
C GLY A 550 -13.67 -39.89 20.42
N THR A 551 -12.73 -39.43 19.58
CA THR A 551 -12.49 -38.00 19.37
C THR A 551 -13.74 -37.34 18.78
N ARG A 552 -14.21 -36.26 19.41
CA ARG A 552 -15.40 -35.51 19.00
C ARG A 552 -15.02 -34.45 17.96
N ILE A 553 -15.32 -34.77 16.69
CA ILE A 553 -14.97 -33.94 15.54
C ILE A 553 -16.24 -33.36 14.93
N GLU A 554 -16.28 -32.03 14.80
CA GLU A 554 -17.36 -31.32 14.11
C GLU A 554 -16.82 -30.47 12.96
N MET A 555 -17.69 -30.15 12.00
CA MET A 555 -17.34 -29.27 10.88
C MET A 555 -18.07 -27.93 10.94
N LEU A 556 -17.45 -26.90 10.37
CA LEU A 556 -18.04 -25.56 10.27
C LEU A 556 -17.70 -24.95 8.90
N HIS A 557 -18.72 -24.64 8.09
CA HIS A 557 -18.53 -24.07 6.76
C HIS A 557 -19.53 -22.95 6.42
N GLY A 558 -19.24 -22.21 5.34
CA GLY A 558 -20.00 -21.00 4.95
C GLY A 558 -21.50 -21.23 4.73
N GLN A 559 -21.89 -22.37 4.16
CA GLN A 559 -23.27 -22.70 3.78
C GLN A 559 -24.18 -23.08 4.96
N MET A 560 -23.63 -23.37 6.13
CA MET A 560 -24.44 -23.66 7.32
C MET A 560 -25.28 -22.43 7.72
N ARG A 561 -26.48 -22.70 8.25
CA ARG A 561 -27.35 -21.65 8.80
C ARG A 561 -26.69 -20.97 10.01
N ALA A 562 -27.01 -19.71 10.21
CA ALA A 562 -26.41 -18.93 11.29
C ALA A 562 -26.64 -19.58 12.67
N ASP A 563 -27.84 -20.15 12.90
CA ASP A 563 -28.19 -20.81 14.15
C ASP A 563 -27.33 -22.07 14.38
N GLU A 564 -27.11 -22.87 13.34
CA GLU A 564 -26.26 -24.07 13.40
C GLU A 564 -24.80 -23.70 13.70
N LYS A 565 -24.28 -22.65 13.04
CA LYS A 565 -22.93 -22.16 13.30
C LYS A 565 -22.76 -21.72 14.76
N ASN A 566 -23.73 -20.99 15.27
CA ASN A 566 -23.73 -20.51 16.65
C ASN A 566 -23.76 -21.66 17.65
N GLU A 567 -24.58 -22.69 17.40
CA GLU A 567 -24.67 -23.87 18.25
C GLU A 567 -23.37 -24.67 18.28
N ILE A 568 -22.74 -24.91 17.12
CA ILE A 568 -21.45 -25.63 17.03
C ILE A 568 -20.37 -24.84 17.78
N MET A 569 -20.31 -23.52 17.58
CA MET A 569 -19.32 -22.68 18.24
C MET A 569 -19.53 -22.63 19.76
N LYS A 570 -20.76 -22.64 20.22
CA LYS A 570 -21.10 -22.71 21.66
C LYS A 570 -20.64 -24.07 22.25
N ARG A 571 -21.01 -25.19 21.64
CA ARG A 571 -20.57 -26.54 22.03
C ARG A 571 -19.05 -26.69 22.05
N PHE A 572 -18.37 -26.05 21.07
CA PHE A 572 -16.91 -26.02 21.06
C PHE A 572 -16.35 -25.18 22.22
N SER A 573 -16.94 -24.04 22.54
CA SER A 573 -16.49 -23.23 23.70
C SER A 573 -16.72 -23.91 25.05
N GLU A 574 -17.80 -24.71 25.15
CA GLU A 574 -18.14 -25.50 26.34
C GLU A 574 -17.31 -26.79 26.48
N GLY A 575 -16.44 -27.09 25.50
CA GLY A 575 -15.55 -28.26 25.54
C GLY A 575 -16.21 -29.58 25.13
N GLU A 576 -17.38 -29.52 24.48
CA GLU A 576 -18.06 -30.71 23.96
C GLU A 576 -17.47 -31.23 22.64
N ILE A 577 -16.67 -30.43 21.95
CA ILE A 577 -16.00 -30.75 20.70
C ILE A 577 -14.50 -30.65 20.90
N ASP A 578 -13.74 -31.67 20.50
CA ASP A 578 -12.28 -31.72 20.64
C ASP A 578 -11.59 -31.10 19.42
N VAL A 579 -12.11 -31.36 18.21
CA VAL A 579 -11.56 -30.87 16.95
C VAL A 579 -12.63 -30.18 16.13
N LEU A 580 -12.42 -28.93 15.78
CA LEU A 580 -13.29 -28.18 14.89
C LEU A 580 -12.60 -27.98 13.53
N VAL A 581 -13.11 -28.66 12.49
CA VAL A 581 -12.63 -28.54 11.11
C VAL A 581 -13.46 -27.46 10.41
N SER A 582 -12.82 -26.47 9.83
CA SER A 582 -13.57 -25.36 9.23
C SER A 582 -12.91 -24.81 7.97
N THR A 583 -13.71 -24.12 7.17
CA THR A 583 -13.20 -23.12 6.21
C THR A 583 -12.80 -21.83 6.94
N THR A 584 -12.54 -20.74 6.22
CA THR A 584 -12.14 -19.43 6.77
C THR A 584 -13.15 -18.78 7.74
N VAL A 585 -14.31 -19.40 7.94
CA VAL A 585 -15.40 -18.90 8.82
C VAL A 585 -14.94 -18.67 10.28
N ILE A 586 -13.87 -19.35 10.73
CA ILE A 586 -13.29 -19.20 12.09
C ILE A 586 -12.58 -17.85 12.30
N GLU A 587 -12.38 -17.05 11.26
CA GLU A 587 -11.78 -15.70 11.41
C GLU A 587 -12.59 -14.80 12.37
N VAL A 588 -13.82 -15.19 12.73
CA VAL A 588 -14.71 -14.39 13.57
C VAL A 588 -14.71 -14.85 15.03
N GLY A 589 -14.09 -14.12 15.83
CA GLY A 589 -14.26 -13.59 17.16
C GLY A 589 -14.49 -14.46 18.38
N VAL A 590 -14.65 -15.79 18.35
CA VAL A 590 -14.93 -16.56 19.57
C VAL A 590 -13.68 -16.74 20.41
N ASN A 591 -13.76 -16.33 21.69
CA ASN A 591 -12.68 -16.50 22.66
C ASN A 591 -12.76 -17.92 23.25
N ASN A 592 -11.83 -18.81 22.86
CA ASN A 592 -11.72 -20.13 23.49
C ASN A 592 -10.30 -20.31 24.10
N PRO A 593 -10.16 -20.20 25.43
CA PRO A 593 -8.86 -20.36 26.10
C PRO A 593 -8.34 -21.80 26.09
N ASN A 594 -9.16 -22.81 25.83
CA ASN A 594 -8.78 -24.22 25.75
C ASN A 594 -8.29 -24.64 24.36
N ALA A 595 -8.49 -23.82 23.33
CA ALA A 595 -7.97 -24.06 22.00
C ALA A 595 -6.48 -23.73 21.96
N THR A 596 -5.63 -24.76 21.88
CA THR A 596 -4.17 -24.62 21.94
C THR A 596 -3.47 -24.98 20.65
N VAL A 597 -4.13 -25.65 19.72
CA VAL A 597 -3.55 -26.00 18.40
C VAL A 597 -4.38 -25.42 17.28
N MET A 598 -3.69 -24.76 16.34
CA MET A 598 -4.21 -24.35 15.05
C MET A 598 -3.43 -25.10 13.96
N MET A 599 -4.11 -25.85 13.12
CA MET A 599 -3.54 -26.48 11.95
C MET A 599 -4.19 -25.88 10.70
N VAL A 600 -3.38 -25.43 9.74
CA VAL A 600 -3.86 -24.85 8.48
C VAL A 600 -3.35 -25.69 7.32
N GLU A 601 -4.27 -26.26 6.57
CA GLU A 601 -4.00 -27.04 5.36
C GLU A 601 -3.84 -26.13 4.15
N ASN A 602 -2.92 -26.49 3.25
CA ASN A 602 -2.60 -25.72 2.05
C ASN A 602 -2.41 -24.22 2.35
N ALA A 603 -1.58 -23.95 3.36
CA ALA A 603 -1.37 -22.61 3.91
C ALA A 603 -0.88 -21.59 2.86
N GLU A 604 -0.28 -22.06 1.76
CA GLU A 604 0.17 -21.23 0.65
C GLU A 604 -0.99 -20.54 -0.11
N ARG A 605 -2.23 -20.99 0.07
CA ARG A 605 -3.40 -20.36 -0.54
C ARG A 605 -3.92 -19.15 0.23
N PHE A 606 -3.46 -18.94 1.45
CA PHE A 606 -3.88 -17.84 2.31
C PHE A 606 -2.88 -16.68 2.25
N GLY A 607 -3.34 -15.47 2.51
CA GLY A 607 -2.48 -14.33 2.78
C GLY A 607 -1.76 -14.46 4.13
N LEU A 608 -0.56 -13.90 4.25
CA LEU A 608 0.18 -13.95 5.52
C LEU A 608 -0.58 -13.24 6.65
N ALA A 609 -1.22 -12.11 6.36
CA ALA A 609 -2.06 -11.39 7.32
C ALA A 609 -3.26 -12.25 7.78
N GLN A 610 -3.88 -13.00 6.87
CA GLN A 610 -4.98 -13.91 7.18
C GLN A 610 -4.52 -15.09 8.05
N LEU A 611 -3.39 -15.70 7.71
CA LEU A 611 -2.78 -16.76 8.52
C LEU A 611 -2.41 -16.26 9.92
N HIS A 612 -1.94 -15.02 10.04
CA HIS A 612 -1.69 -14.39 11.33
C HIS A 612 -2.97 -14.21 12.17
N GLN A 613 -4.08 -13.80 11.55
CA GLN A 613 -5.38 -13.71 12.23
C GLN A 613 -5.88 -15.07 12.72
N LEU A 614 -5.76 -16.11 11.88
CA LEU A 614 -6.09 -17.49 12.27
C LEU A 614 -5.22 -17.94 13.45
N ARG A 615 -3.90 -17.71 13.40
CA ARG A 615 -3.00 -18.00 14.51
C ARG A 615 -3.43 -17.31 15.81
N GLY A 616 -3.94 -16.10 15.75
CA GLY A 616 -4.45 -15.35 16.90
C GLY A 616 -5.71 -15.96 17.57
N ARG A 617 -6.30 -17.01 16.99
CA ARG A 617 -7.42 -17.74 17.60
C ARG A 617 -6.97 -18.72 18.68
N VAL A 618 -5.71 -19.08 18.72
CA VAL A 618 -5.08 -19.87 19.80
C VAL A 618 -4.18 -18.97 20.66
N GLY A 619 -3.65 -19.49 21.77
CA GLY A 619 -2.77 -18.74 22.67
C GLY A 619 -3.50 -17.76 23.58
N ARG A 620 -4.77 -17.98 23.87
CA ARG A 620 -5.57 -17.13 24.76
C ARG A 620 -5.62 -17.63 26.20
N GLY A 621 -5.18 -18.86 26.44
CA GLY A 621 -5.09 -19.49 27.76
C GLY A 621 -3.68 -19.46 28.34
N LYS A 622 -3.50 -20.16 29.48
CA LYS A 622 -2.20 -20.32 30.18
C LYS A 622 -1.34 -21.45 29.59
N LYS A 623 -1.93 -22.37 28.81
CA LYS A 623 -1.25 -23.49 28.15
C LYS A 623 -0.38 -22.99 26.99
N GLN A 624 0.69 -23.73 26.66
CA GLN A 624 1.47 -23.48 25.44
C GLN A 624 0.60 -23.75 24.22
N SER A 625 0.64 -22.85 23.25
CA SER A 625 -0.11 -23.01 21.99
C SER A 625 0.80 -23.18 20.78
N TYR A 626 0.29 -23.84 19.77
CA TYR A 626 1.01 -24.25 18.59
C TYR A 626 0.24 -23.91 17.33
N CYS A 627 0.95 -23.53 16.27
CA CYS A 627 0.37 -23.32 14.97
C CYS A 627 1.16 -24.09 13.91
N ILE A 628 0.48 -24.96 13.16
CA ILE A 628 1.07 -25.84 12.15
C ILE A 628 0.54 -25.40 10.77
N PHE A 629 1.43 -24.88 9.92
CA PHE A 629 1.10 -24.49 8.56
C PHE A 629 1.60 -25.56 7.60
N ILE A 630 0.68 -26.25 6.92
CA ILE A 630 0.99 -27.27 5.93
C ILE A 630 1.03 -26.63 4.55
N ASN A 631 2.20 -26.65 3.91
CA ASN A 631 2.37 -26.20 2.54
C ASN A 631 2.01 -27.32 1.58
N GLY A 632 0.99 -27.10 0.75
CA GLY A 632 0.53 -28.03 -0.29
C GLY A 632 1.36 -27.99 -1.57
N LYS A 633 2.14 -26.93 -1.78
CA LYS A 633 3.02 -26.76 -2.95
C LYS A 633 4.46 -27.10 -2.61
N GLU A 634 5.11 -27.92 -3.43
CA GLU A 634 6.54 -28.24 -3.31
C GLU A 634 7.43 -27.17 -3.98
N SER A 635 7.14 -25.86 -3.80
CA SER A 635 7.99 -24.79 -4.30
C SER A 635 8.73 -24.09 -3.16
N GLU A 636 10.01 -23.80 -3.38
CA GLU A 636 10.87 -23.13 -2.41
C GLU A 636 10.35 -21.72 -2.10
N GLU A 637 9.87 -21.00 -3.12
CA GLU A 637 9.26 -19.68 -2.98
C GLU A 637 8.05 -19.69 -2.03
N SER A 638 7.18 -20.70 -2.14
CA SER A 638 6.02 -20.88 -1.26
C SER A 638 6.46 -21.14 0.19
N MET A 639 7.49 -21.96 0.39
CA MET A 639 8.06 -22.24 1.71
C MET A 639 8.70 -21.01 2.33
N GLU A 640 9.49 -20.25 1.57
CA GLU A 640 10.11 -19.00 2.05
C GLU A 640 9.07 -17.98 2.50
N ARG A 641 8.00 -17.81 1.72
CA ARG A 641 6.90 -16.93 2.08
C ARG A 641 6.28 -17.32 3.42
N LEU A 642 5.98 -18.59 3.64
CA LEU A 642 5.37 -19.08 4.87
C LEU A 642 6.32 -19.02 6.08
N ARG A 643 7.65 -19.16 5.88
CA ARG A 643 8.66 -19.04 6.95
C ARG A 643 8.64 -17.70 7.68
N VAL A 644 8.10 -16.65 7.08
CA VAL A 644 7.85 -15.37 7.77
C VAL A 644 7.02 -15.57 9.04
N LEU A 645 6.01 -16.46 8.99
CA LEU A 645 5.15 -16.80 10.14
C LEU A 645 5.86 -17.64 11.19
N GLU A 646 6.82 -18.47 10.78
CA GLU A 646 7.65 -19.26 11.71
C GLU A 646 8.63 -18.39 12.48
N ASN A 647 9.22 -17.41 11.80
CA ASN A 647 10.27 -16.55 12.34
C ASN A 647 9.75 -15.39 13.21
N SER A 648 8.46 -15.03 13.08
CA SER A 648 7.89 -13.88 13.81
C SER A 648 6.48 -14.12 14.32
N ASN A 649 6.23 -13.62 15.53
CA ASN A 649 4.89 -13.49 16.11
C ASN A 649 4.36 -12.04 16.02
N ASP A 650 5.16 -11.10 15.52
CA ASP A 650 4.76 -9.69 15.35
C ASP A 650 3.87 -9.54 14.11
N GLY A 651 2.60 -9.21 14.33
CA GLY A 651 1.63 -9.03 13.25
C GLY A 651 1.95 -7.85 12.33
N PHE A 652 2.56 -6.77 12.84
CA PHE A 652 2.96 -5.62 12.01
C PHE A 652 4.11 -5.98 11.06
N PHE A 653 5.07 -6.76 11.56
CA PHE A 653 6.15 -7.28 10.72
C PHE A 653 5.61 -8.20 9.63
N ILE A 654 4.74 -9.15 9.99
CA ILE A 654 4.13 -10.10 9.02
C ILE A 654 3.32 -9.36 7.95
N ALA A 655 2.53 -8.36 8.35
CA ALA A 655 1.77 -7.56 7.41
C ALA A 655 2.68 -6.73 6.47
N SER A 656 3.82 -6.25 6.97
CA SER A 656 4.81 -5.56 6.15
C SER A 656 5.45 -6.49 5.11
N GLU A 657 5.74 -7.73 5.48
CA GLU A 657 6.25 -8.75 4.56
C GLU A 657 5.19 -9.19 3.52
N ASP A 658 3.90 -9.32 3.95
CA ASP A 658 2.80 -9.62 3.02
C ASP A 658 2.62 -8.51 1.97
N LEU A 659 2.74 -7.24 2.39
CA LEU A 659 2.69 -6.08 1.50
C LEU A 659 3.85 -6.06 0.49
N LYS A 660 5.06 -6.42 0.93
CA LYS A 660 6.23 -6.55 0.04
C LYS A 660 5.98 -7.56 -1.09
N LEU A 661 5.43 -8.72 -0.72
CA LEU A 661 5.26 -9.85 -1.63
C LEU A 661 4.11 -9.64 -2.63
N ARG A 662 3.02 -9.00 -2.22
CA ARG A 662 1.84 -8.77 -3.06
C ARG A 662 1.88 -7.47 -3.84
N GLY A 663 2.62 -6.48 -3.33
CA GLY A 663 2.58 -5.11 -3.82
C GLY A 663 1.32 -4.34 -3.35
N PRO A 664 1.36 -3.00 -3.44
CA PRO A 664 0.28 -2.14 -2.94
C PRO A 664 -1.05 -2.26 -3.72
N GLY A 665 -1.01 -2.70 -4.98
CA GLY A 665 -2.17 -2.73 -5.88
C GLY A 665 -3.30 -3.68 -5.45
N ASP A 666 -2.99 -4.79 -4.81
CA ASP A 666 -3.99 -5.78 -4.37
C ASP A 666 -4.73 -5.35 -3.08
N PHE A 667 -4.10 -4.49 -2.25
CA PHE A 667 -4.71 -3.99 -1.01
C PHE A 667 -5.80 -2.95 -1.22
N PHE A 668 -5.68 -2.15 -2.27
CA PHE A 668 -6.62 -1.05 -2.53
C PHE A 668 -7.85 -1.47 -3.35
N GLY A 669 -7.92 -2.71 -3.85
CA GLY A 669 -8.94 -3.09 -4.83
C GLY A 669 -8.82 -2.32 -6.16
N ILE A 670 -7.74 -1.55 -6.34
CA ILE A 670 -7.50 -0.61 -7.46
C ILE A 670 -7.38 -1.35 -8.79
N ARG A 671 -7.02 -2.64 -8.78
CA ARG A 671 -7.05 -3.45 -10.02
C ARG A 671 -8.44 -3.56 -10.66
N GLN A 672 -9.51 -3.30 -9.90
CA GLN A 672 -10.87 -3.29 -10.45
C GLN A 672 -11.30 -1.93 -11.01
N SER A 673 -10.70 -0.81 -10.56
CA SER A 673 -11.04 0.55 -11.02
C SER A 673 -10.04 1.16 -12.02
N GLY A 674 -8.86 0.57 -12.21
CA GLY A 674 -7.91 0.97 -13.26
C GLY A 674 -7.04 2.20 -12.96
N ASP A 675 -7.30 2.96 -11.91
CA ASP A 675 -6.56 4.17 -11.57
C ASP A 675 -5.55 3.91 -10.45
N ALA A 676 -4.26 4.08 -10.73
CA ALA A 676 -3.21 4.04 -9.71
C ALA A 676 -3.32 5.28 -8.82
N LEU A 677 -3.30 5.08 -7.49
CA LEU A 677 -3.38 6.17 -6.51
C LEU A 677 -2.18 7.14 -6.64
N PHE A 678 -1.01 6.61 -6.98
CA PHE A 678 0.24 7.33 -7.21
C PHE A 678 0.86 6.89 -8.54
N GLU A 679 1.55 7.80 -9.22
CA GLU A 679 2.20 7.51 -10.50
C GLU A 679 3.64 7.00 -10.31
N LEU A 680 4.35 7.60 -9.37
CA LEU A 680 5.76 7.34 -9.11
C LEU A 680 6.01 6.83 -7.69
N ALA A 681 5.23 7.32 -6.72
CA ALA A 681 5.40 6.96 -5.34
C ALA A 681 4.99 5.51 -5.08
N ASP A 682 5.87 4.76 -4.45
CA ASP A 682 5.65 3.41 -3.95
C ASP A 682 5.63 3.45 -2.43
N ILE A 683 4.53 3.03 -1.83
CA ILE A 683 4.29 3.11 -0.38
C ILE A 683 5.35 2.35 0.43
N TYR A 684 5.87 1.28 -0.15
CA TYR A 684 6.86 0.43 0.48
C TYR A 684 8.29 0.95 0.25
N ASN A 685 8.66 1.15 -1.03
CA ASN A 685 10.02 1.56 -1.41
C ASN A 685 10.33 3.00 -1.01
N HIS A 686 9.30 3.86 -0.84
CA HIS A 686 9.42 5.26 -0.44
C HIS A 686 8.75 5.54 0.91
N ALA A 687 8.73 4.54 1.82
CA ALA A 687 8.12 4.67 3.15
C ALA A 687 8.72 5.81 3.99
N ASP A 688 10.01 6.10 3.82
CA ASP A 688 10.71 7.21 4.44
C ASP A 688 10.21 8.57 3.93
N MET A 689 9.87 8.68 2.64
CA MET A 689 9.29 9.90 2.06
C MET A 689 7.84 10.12 2.51
N LEU A 690 7.06 9.07 2.67
CA LEU A 690 5.72 9.16 3.23
C LEU A 690 5.74 9.63 4.70
N GLN A 691 6.66 9.08 5.51
CA GLN A 691 6.82 9.52 6.90
C GLN A 691 7.26 10.98 6.95
N LEU A 692 8.22 11.38 6.12
CA LEU A 692 8.67 12.77 6.00
C LEU A 692 7.52 13.70 5.61
N ALA A 693 6.72 13.32 4.62
CA ALA A 693 5.56 14.11 4.19
C ALA A 693 4.54 14.32 5.33
N GLN A 694 4.30 13.27 6.14
CA GLN A 694 3.42 13.37 7.31
C GLN A 694 4.00 14.31 8.38
N ASP A 695 5.28 14.20 8.69
CA ASP A 695 5.93 15.03 9.71
C ASP A 695 5.99 16.50 9.27
N MET A 696 6.28 16.74 7.99
CA MET A 696 6.23 18.07 7.40
C MET A 696 4.83 18.67 7.38
N LEU A 697 3.82 17.88 7.06
CA LEU A 697 2.44 18.35 7.10
C LEU A 697 2.02 18.78 8.52
N LYS A 698 2.42 18.01 9.54
CA LYS A 698 2.18 18.38 10.95
C LYS A 698 2.89 19.67 11.34
N LYS A 699 4.15 19.83 10.94
CA LYS A 699 4.99 20.99 11.33
C LYS A 699 4.69 22.24 10.50
N TYR A 700 4.46 22.08 9.21
CA TYR A 700 4.42 23.18 8.23
C TYR A 700 3.14 23.25 7.39
N GLY A 701 2.15 22.36 7.59
CA GLY A 701 0.97 22.28 6.73
C GLY A 701 0.07 23.52 6.69
N LYS A 702 0.32 24.51 7.57
CA LYS A 702 -0.33 25.85 7.52
C LYS A 702 0.42 26.83 6.61
N THR A 703 1.72 26.64 6.40
CA THR A 703 2.62 27.57 5.71
C THR A 703 3.09 27.03 4.36
N ILE A 704 3.27 25.71 4.23
CA ILE A 704 3.70 25.07 3.01
C ILE A 704 2.49 24.43 2.34
N GLN A 705 2.07 24.98 1.20
CA GLN A 705 0.96 24.47 0.41
C GLN A 705 1.51 23.84 -0.87
N PRO A 706 1.19 22.58 -1.19
CA PRO A 706 1.61 21.97 -2.43
C PRO A 706 0.96 22.64 -3.63
N VAL A 707 1.63 22.64 -4.77
CA VAL A 707 1.07 23.13 -6.02
C VAL A 707 -0.01 22.13 -6.47
N ARG A 708 -1.28 22.54 -6.45
CA ARG A 708 -2.39 21.68 -6.87
C ARG A 708 -2.23 21.26 -8.32
N ARG A 709 -2.17 19.97 -8.57
CA ARG A 709 -2.31 19.40 -9.90
C ARG A 709 -3.80 19.40 -10.27
N ASN A 710 -4.15 19.89 -11.45
CA ASN A 710 -5.49 19.72 -12.04
C ASN A 710 -5.66 18.28 -12.53
N ARG A 711 -5.55 17.29 -11.65
CA ARG A 711 -6.11 15.97 -11.96
C ARG A 711 -7.62 16.13 -11.88
N GLY A 712 -8.34 15.77 -12.94
CA GLY A 712 -9.80 15.65 -12.89
C GLY A 712 -10.15 14.93 -11.61
N GLY A 713 -10.93 15.60 -10.74
CA GLY A 713 -11.01 15.37 -9.30
C GLY A 713 -10.90 13.92 -8.90
N ILE A 714 -10.23 13.68 -7.77
CA ILE A 714 -10.37 12.42 -7.03
C ILE A 714 -11.88 12.18 -6.98
N SER A 715 -12.35 11.21 -7.76
CA SER A 715 -13.77 10.89 -7.85
C SER A 715 -14.22 10.63 -6.40
N GLU A 716 -15.31 11.27 -5.97
CA GLU A 716 -15.94 11.05 -4.65
C GLU A 716 -16.22 9.56 -4.37
N THR A 717 -15.97 8.69 -5.35
CA THR A 717 -16.15 7.24 -5.31
C THR A 717 -14.97 6.48 -4.67
N VAL A 718 -13.82 7.12 -4.43
CA VAL A 718 -12.62 6.48 -3.80
C VAL A 718 -12.58 6.73 -2.30
N LEU A 719 -13.46 7.56 -1.80
CA LEU A 719 -13.70 7.82 -0.38
C LEU A 719 -15.03 7.17 0.01
#